data_cfb6b4b4ecf6572962ed1a363477dd0e
#
_entry.id   cfb6b4b4ecf6572962ed1a363477dd0e
#
_cell.length_a   1.000
_cell.length_b   1.000
_cell.length_c   1.000
_cell.angle_alpha   90.00
_cell.angle_beta   90.00
_cell.angle_gamma   90.00
#
_symmetry.space_group_name_H-M   'P 1'
#
loop_
_entity.id
_entity.type
_entity.pdbx_description
1 polymer ?
#
loop_
_entity_poly.entity_id
_entity_poly.type
_entity_poly.pdbx_seq_one_letter_code
_entity_poly.pdbx_strand_id
1 'polypeptide(L)'
;MSFVIAAPDLVAMATEDLAGIGASLTAANAAAAVPTSGLLAAAGDEVSAAIAALFSSHGQQYQAMSAQAAAFHARFVQALAGAMGAYAAAEAANASPLQTLEQGLLGAINAPAAALSGRPFIGNGTNGAPGTGEAGGPGGWLLGNGGNGGSGAPGQTGGAGGAAGLLGHGGTGGAGGTGASGGKGGTGGWLWGSGGAGGAGGSGGGSGGAGGNALMFGIGGNGGAGGAASGVGNGGGGGAGGAGGALVAIGGAGGAGGAATTGTGGAGGAGSNALGLFLGLGGSGGQGGDSAMGSGGAGGAGGSGGAASPFGIDIGIGGAGGHGGAGTNGGAGGAGGAGGSSGTVFALDLSWGGAGGNGGAATTGTGGAGGTGGFAVAPDFIGFGAAYGGAGGLGGAATGAGGTGGTGGVGAGGFAALGVGVGGAGGAGGAATETGGIGGAGGLGVGLLGGAGGAGGPGGAASAGSGGHGGTGGDALGLIGAGIGGVGGVGGAATDTGGNGGAGGSGTGLLGGVGGAGGHGGGASVGTGGSGGAGGDGFGFVGAGGNGGNAGTGVGVNGANGGNGGSATGALAAVGGAGAAGGDATSGTGGFGGAGGSARGLIFALGGAGAAGGDASTGVGGPGGPGGTAPPAAPSGSPSPSAVRARRAAPALAAPPAEPAVTASSRALLSSA
;
A
#
# COMPACT_ATOMS: atom_id res chain seq x y z
N MET A 1 5.21 -48.51 12.01
CA MET A 1 5.33 -47.97 13.38
C MET A 1 4.97 -46.48 13.29
N SER A 2 3.95 -46.06 14.01
CA SER A 2 3.61 -44.63 14.07
C SER A 2 4.55 -43.96 15.07
N PHE A 3 5.34 -42.99 14.61
CA PHE A 3 6.18 -42.19 15.49
C PHE A 3 5.31 -41.09 16.08
N VAL A 4 5.31 -40.95 17.41
CA VAL A 4 4.72 -39.80 18.11
C VAL A 4 5.87 -38.82 18.36
N ILE A 5 5.81 -37.66 17.75
CA ILE A 5 6.73 -36.55 18.03
C ILE A 5 6.16 -35.79 19.22
N ALA A 6 6.80 -35.92 20.36
CA ALA A 6 6.51 -35.03 21.50
C ALA A 6 7.27 -33.71 21.33
N ALA A 7 6.61 -32.59 21.61
CA ALA A 7 7.27 -31.28 21.67
C ALA A 7 7.48 -30.91 23.15
N PRO A 8 8.64 -31.22 23.75
CA PRO A 8 8.89 -31.05 25.18
C PRO A 8 8.64 -29.63 25.67
N ASP A 9 9.01 -28.63 24.86
CA ASP A 9 8.85 -27.21 25.22
C ASP A 9 7.39 -26.80 25.34
N LEU A 10 6.49 -27.33 24.47
CA LEU A 10 5.05 -27.05 24.56
C LEU A 10 4.43 -27.70 25.80
N VAL A 11 4.89 -28.92 26.14
CA VAL A 11 4.44 -29.61 27.36
C VAL A 11 4.97 -28.91 28.61
N ALA A 12 6.20 -28.35 28.56
CA ALA A 12 6.78 -27.56 29.65
C ALA A 12 5.93 -26.32 29.93
N MET A 13 5.61 -25.53 28.90
CA MET A 13 4.75 -24.35 29.03
C MET A 13 3.36 -24.72 29.59
N ALA A 14 2.75 -25.77 29.06
CA ALA A 14 1.45 -26.25 29.54
C ALA A 14 1.52 -26.71 31.02
N THR A 15 2.63 -27.31 31.44
CA THR A 15 2.85 -27.73 32.83
C THR A 15 2.97 -26.52 33.75
N GLU A 16 3.65 -25.46 33.32
CA GLU A 16 3.80 -24.21 34.05
C GLU A 16 2.46 -23.47 34.18
N ASP A 17 1.69 -23.40 33.10
CA ASP A 17 0.35 -22.83 33.08
C ASP A 17 -0.59 -23.59 34.04
N LEU A 18 -0.56 -24.93 34.02
CA LEU A 18 -1.32 -25.75 34.95
C LEU A 18 -0.93 -25.47 36.42
N ALA A 19 0.36 -25.36 36.69
CA ALA A 19 0.84 -25.03 38.04
C ALA A 19 0.33 -23.64 38.50
N GLY A 20 0.35 -22.66 37.61
CA GLY A 20 -0.20 -21.32 37.80
C GLY A 20 -1.70 -21.31 38.09
N ILE A 21 -2.49 -22.11 37.36
CA ILE A 21 -3.93 -22.30 37.65
C ILE A 21 -4.16 -22.89 39.02
N GLY A 22 -3.37 -23.92 39.39
CA GLY A 22 -3.47 -24.56 40.70
C GLY A 22 -3.14 -23.59 41.85
N ALA A 23 -2.12 -22.76 41.70
CA ALA A 23 -1.76 -21.73 42.66
C ALA A 23 -2.85 -20.66 42.83
N SER A 24 -3.41 -20.19 41.72
CA SER A 24 -4.49 -19.20 41.70
C SER A 24 -5.76 -19.73 42.37
N LEU A 25 -6.13 -20.97 42.08
CA LEU A 25 -7.29 -21.63 42.68
C LEU A 25 -7.10 -21.86 44.20
N THR A 26 -5.90 -22.26 44.61
CA THR A 26 -5.56 -22.44 46.03
C THR A 26 -5.65 -21.10 46.78
N ALA A 27 -5.15 -20.03 46.21
CA ALA A 27 -5.22 -18.69 46.80
C ALA A 27 -6.70 -18.20 46.92
N ALA A 28 -7.51 -18.41 45.87
CA ALA A 28 -8.92 -18.05 45.90
C ALA A 28 -9.71 -18.85 46.94
N ASN A 29 -9.45 -20.17 47.04
CA ASN A 29 -10.10 -21.03 48.03
C ASN A 29 -9.67 -20.69 49.46
N ALA A 30 -8.42 -20.31 49.70
CA ALA A 30 -7.94 -19.83 50.96
C ALA A 30 -8.61 -18.51 51.40
N ALA A 31 -8.77 -17.59 50.46
CA ALA A 31 -9.49 -16.34 50.69
C ALA A 31 -10.99 -16.55 51.00
N ALA A 32 -11.61 -17.52 50.39
CA ALA A 32 -13.03 -17.88 50.61
C ALA A 32 -13.27 -18.71 51.87
N ALA A 33 -12.24 -19.34 52.45
CA ALA A 33 -12.40 -20.31 53.55
C ALA A 33 -13.04 -19.69 54.81
N VAL A 34 -12.52 -18.58 55.31
CA VAL A 34 -13.02 -17.93 56.54
C VAL A 34 -14.45 -17.41 56.34
N PRO A 35 -14.79 -16.62 55.34
CA PRO A 35 -16.15 -16.06 55.19
C PRO A 35 -17.21 -17.08 54.87
N THR A 36 -16.87 -18.28 54.38
CA THR A 36 -17.86 -19.31 54.02
C THR A 36 -18.03 -20.42 55.03
N SER A 37 -16.96 -20.74 55.83
CA SER A 37 -17.02 -21.80 56.82
C SER A 37 -17.39 -21.33 58.23
N GLY A 38 -17.39 -20.01 58.47
CA GLY A 38 -17.70 -19.39 59.76
C GLY A 38 -18.83 -18.35 59.65
N LEU A 39 -19.92 -18.68 59.01
CA LEU A 39 -21.04 -17.76 58.78
C LEU A 39 -21.75 -17.39 60.08
N LEU A 40 -21.90 -16.11 60.33
CA LEU A 40 -22.66 -15.62 61.47
C LEU A 40 -24.15 -15.66 61.16
N ALA A 41 -24.96 -16.01 62.16
CA ALA A 41 -26.43 -15.96 62.04
C ALA A 41 -26.90 -14.52 61.76
N ALA A 42 -27.82 -14.33 60.85
CA ALA A 42 -28.35 -13.02 60.45
C ALA A 42 -29.20 -12.35 61.57
N ALA A 43 -29.79 -13.16 62.49
CA ALA A 43 -30.53 -12.73 63.67
C ALA A 43 -30.33 -13.72 64.81
N GLY A 44 -30.80 -13.37 66.02
CA GLY A 44 -30.68 -14.20 67.22
C GLY A 44 -31.78 -15.29 67.34
N ASP A 45 -32.38 -15.77 66.25
CA ASP A 45 -33.42 -16.79 66.21
C ASP A 45 -32.89 -18.15 65.76
N GLU A 46 -33.56 -19.22 66.07
CA GLU A 46 -33.18 -20.61 65.82
C GLU A 46 -33.08 -20.92 64.30
N VAL A 47 -33.90 -20.27 63.47
CA VAL A 47 -33.90 -20.49 62.02
C VAL A 47 -32.65 -19.88 61.42
N SER A 48 -32.34 -18.65 61.78
CA SER A 48 -31.08 -17.97 61.32
C SER A 48 -29.85 -18.74 61.76
N ALA A 49 -29.84 -19.27 63.00
CA ALA A 49 -28.75 -20.10 63.48
C ALA A 49 -28.62 -21.44 62.73
N ALA A 50 -29.73 -22.09 62.42
CA ALA A 50 -29.76 -23.35 61.68
C ALA A 50 -29.27 -23.14 60.24
N ILE A 51 -29.70 -22.05 59.58
CA ILE A 51 -29.27 -21.70 58.21
C ILE A 51 -27.76 -21.40 58.21
N ALA A 52 -27.25 -20.61 59.15
CA ALA A 52 -25.81 -20.29 59.25
C ALA A 52 -24.99 -21.58 59.49
N ALA A 53 -25.45 -22.50 60.30
CA ALA A 53 -24.81 -23.79 60.53
C ALA A 53 -24.80 -24.67 59.25
N LEU A 54 -25.91 -24.70 58.52
CA LEU A 54 -26.02 -25.45 57.25
C LEU A 54 -25.01 -24.94 56.23
N PHE A 55 -24.98 -23.64 55.96
CA PHE A 55 -24.01 -23.04 55.00
C PHE A 55 -22.56 -23.18 55.47
N SER A 56 -22.30 -23.01 56.76
CA SER A 56 -20.95 -23.22 57.32
C SER A 56 -20.47 -24.67 57.16
N SER A 57 -21.37 -25.63 57.38
CA SER A 57 -21.06 -27.07 57.17
C SER A 57 -20.80 -27.40 55.71
N HIS A 58 -21.56 -26.79 54.78
CA HIS A 58 -21.35 -26.93 53.34
C HIS A 58 -20.01 -26.31 52.91
N GLY A 59 -19.68 -25.11 53.43
CA GLY A 59 -18.39 -24.46 53.22
C GLY A 59 -17.22 -25.33 53.70
N GLN A 60 -17.34 -26.00 54.89
CA GLN A 60 -16.32 -26.91 55.38
C GLN A 60 -16.16 -28.15 54.46
N GLN A 61 -17.28 -28.74 53.99
CA GLN A 61 -17.23 -29.88 53.06
C GLN A 61 -16.58 -29.48 51.77
N TYR A 62 -16.90 -28.28 51.21
CA TYR A 62 -16.27 -27.75 50.02
C TYR A 62 -14.75 -27.59 50.22
N GLN A 63 -14.30 -27.03 51.34
CA GLN A 63 -12.88 -26.87 51.63
C GLN A 63 -12.14 -28.22 51.71
N ALA A 64 -12.76 -29.25 52.29
CA ALA A 64 -12.20 -30.58 52.35
C ALA A 64 -12.03 -31.21 50.95
N MET A 65 -13.05 -31.03 50.08
CA MET A 65 -12.99 -31.50 48.70
C MET A 65 -11.95 -30.69 47.89
N SER A 66 -11.90 -29.38 48.06
CA SER A 66 -10.90 -28.50 47.44
C SER A 66 -9.46 -28.89 47.80
N ALA A 67 -9.20 -29.25 49.06
CA ALA A 67 -7.89 -29.74 49.49
C ALA A 67 -7.51 -31.06 48.81
N GLN A 68 -8.45 -31.98 48.59
CA GLN A 68 -8.21 -33.22 47.86
C GLN A 68 -7.94 -32.94 46.39
N ALA A 69 -8.68 -32.02 45.76
CA ALA A 69 -8.49 -31.60 44.39
C ALA A 69 -7.11 -30.94 44.20
N ALA A 70 -6.69 -30.07 45.12
CA ALA A 70 -5.37 -29.45 45.10
C ALA A 70 -4.23 -30.47 45.24
N ALA A 71 -4.38 -31.48 46.12
CA ALA A 71 -3.41 -32.58 46.24
C ALA A 71 -3.32 -33.44 44.99
N PHE A 72 -4.46 -33.72 44.33
CA PHE A 72 -4.49 -34.43 43.05
C PHE A 72 -3.82 -33.60 41.96
N HIS A 73 -4.14 -32.33 41.85
CA HIS A 73 -3.55 -31.39 40.88
C HIS A 73 -2.03 -31.32 41.00
N ALA A 74 -1.52 -31.17 42.23
CA ALA A 74 -0.08 -31.15 42.49
C ALA A 74 0.62 -32.43 42.04
N ARG A 75 0.02 -33.60 42.31
CA ARG A 75 0.54 -34.90 41.83
C ARG A 75 0.48 -35.03 40.33
N PHE A 76 -0.57 -34.51 39.71
CA PHE A 76 -0.73 -34.53 38.22
C PHE A 76 0.37 -33.67 37.56
N VAL A 77 0.58 -32.44 37.99
CA VAL A 77 1.65 -31.56 37.52
C VAL A 77 3.02 -32.20 37.67
N GLN A 78 3.28 -32.81 38.84
CA GLN A 78 4.54 -33.51 39.09
C GLN A 78 4.72 -34.74 38.17
N ALA A 79 3.68 -35.52 37.95
CA ALA A 79 3.73 -36.68 37.04
C ALA A 79 3.97 -36.24 35.60
N LEU A 80 3.34 -35.14 35.16
CA LEU A 80 3.52 -34.56 33.83
C LEU A 80 4.97 -34.07 33.61
N ALA A 81 5.52 -33.36 34.58
CA ALA A 81 6.92 -32.92 34.62
C ALA A 81 7.90 -34.11 34.56
N GLY A 82 7.60 -35.17 35.36
CA GLY A 82 8.39 -36.41 35.35
C GLY A 82 8.36 -37.16 34.01
N ALA A 83 7.19 -37.23 33.38
CA ALA A 83 7.04 -37.84 32.05
C ALA A 83 7.82 -37.06 30.99
N MET A 84 7.77 -35.72 31.04
CA MET A 84 8.55 -34.86 30.14
C MET A 84 10.05 -35.06 30.29
N GLY A 85 10.56 -35.16 31.52
CA GLY A 85 11.98 -35.47 31.79
C GLY A 85 12.40 -36.86 31.22
N ALA A 86 11.52 -37.85 31.33
CA ALA A 86 11.78 -39.19 30.76
C ALA A 86 11.80 -39.17 29.24
N TYR A 87 10.90 -38.43 28.56
CA TYR A 87 10.95 -38.26 27.12
C TYR A 87 12.21 -37.53 26.66
N ALA A 88 12.59 -36.43 27.30
CA ALA A 88 13.82 -35.70 26.99
C ALA A 88 15.07 -36.53 27.17
N ALA A 89 15.13 -37.35 28.21
CA ALA A 89 16.25 -38.26 28.46
C ALA A 89 16.31 -39.41 27.42
N ALA A 90 15.15 -39.95 27.02
CA ALA A 90 15.09 -40.99 25.96
C ALA A 90 15.50 -40.42 24.59
N GLU A 91 15.09 -39.20 24.28
CA GLU A 91 15.46 -38.52 23.02
C GLU A 91 16.95 -38.18 22.99
N ALA A 92 17.52 -37.69 24.10
CA ALA A 92 18.96 -37.47 24.25
C ALA A 92 19.76 -38.77 24.12
N ALA A 93 19.29 -39.88 24.72
CA ALA A 93 19.95 -41.20 24.63
C ALA A 93 19.90 -41.76 23.20
N ASN A 94 18.85 -41.51 22.44
CA ASN A 94 18.73 -41.98 21.05
C ASN A 94 19.49 -41.07 20.06
N ALA A 95 19.63 -39.78 20.33
CA ALA A 95 20.33 -38.84 19.45
C ALA A 95 21.88 -39.03 19.52
N SER A 96 22.42 -39.36 20.67
CA SER A 96 23.87 -39.39 20.92
C SER A 96 24.66 -40.36 19.99
N PRO A 97 24.27 -41.63 19.74
CA PRO A 97 25.03 -42.51 18.88
C PRO A 97 24.98 -42.10 17.40
N LEU A 98 23.84 -41.62 16.92
CA LEU A 98 23.68 -41.18 15.55
C LEU A 98 24.46 -39.88 15.29
N GLN A 99 24.47 -38.95 16.25
CA GLN A 99 25.26 -37.71 16.15
C GLN A 99 26.76 -37.99 16.10
N THR A 100 27.24 -38.95 16.91
CA THR A 100 28.65 -39.32 16.89
C THR A 100 29.06 -39.91 15.55
N LEU A 101 28.22 -40.78 14.95
CA LEU A 101 28.46 -41.35 13.62
C LEU A 101 28.42 -40.28 12.54
N GLU A 102 27.42 -39.38 12.60
CA GLU A 102 27.29 -38.25 11.68
C GLU A 102 28.50 -37.32 11.77
N GLN A 103 28.92 -36.92 12.96
CA GLN A 103 30.11 -36.10 13.16
C GLN A 103 31.40 -36.77 12.69
N GLY A 104 31.54 -38.07 12.92
CA GLY A 104 32.68 -38.85 12.44
C GLY A 104 32.74 -38.89 10.90
N LEU A 105 31.60 -39.13 10.25
CA LEU A 105 31.48 -39.16 8.78
C LEU A 105 31.70 -37.77 8.17
N LEU A 106 31.06 -36.71 8.73
CA LEU A 106 31.27 -35.34 8.32
C LEU A 106 32.72 -34.90 8.55
N GLY A 107 33.32 -35.29 9.66
CA GLY A 107 34.74 -35.02 9.93
C GLY A 107 35.66 -35.62 8.87
N ALA A 108 35.44 -36.89 8.47
CA ALA A 108 36.21 -37.54 7.43
C ALA A 108 36.04 -36.89 6.05
N ILE A 109 34.81 -36.50 5.68
CA ILE A 109 34.50 -35.78 4.42
C ILE A 109 35.13 -34.40 4.41
N ASN A 110 35.08 -33.69 5.52
CA ASN A 110 35.49 -32.30 5.63
C ASN A 110 37.01 -32.13 5.84
N ALA A 111 37.72 -33.13 6.36
CA ALA A 111 39.14 -33.03 6.69
C ALA A 111 40.01 -32.54 5.52
N PRO A 112 39.88 -33.02 4.27
CA PRO A 112 40.70 -32.56 3.15
C PRO A 112 40.45 -31.05 2.83
N ALA A 113 39.19 -30.63 2.83
CA ALA A 113 38.85 -29.23 2.53
C ALA A 113 39.28 -28.27 3.65
N ALA A 114 39.09 -28.70 4.90
CA ALA A 114 39.51 -27.93 6.07
C ALA A 114 41.04 -27.76 6.11
N ALA A 115 41.80 -28.83 5.77
CA ALA A 115 43.26 -28.75 5.72
C ALA A 115 43.80 -27.84 4.61
N LEU A 116 43.13 -27.81 3.42
CA LEU A 116 43.55 -27.03 2.27
C LEU A 116 43.08 -25.57 2.31
N SER A 117 41.87 -25.29 2.85
CA SER A 117 41.24 -23.98 2.75
C SER A 117 40.72 -23.42 4.06
N GLY A 118 40.87 -24.15 5.16
CA GLY A 118 40.28 -23.76 6.46
C GLY A 118 38.75 -23.82 6.50
N ARG A 119 38.11 -24.37 5.46
CA ARG A 119 36.65 -24.35 5.29
C ARG A 119 36.15 -25.78 4.96
N PRO A 120 35.08 -26.29 5.61
CA PRO A 120 34.56 -27.64 5.33
C PRO A 120 33.87 -27.71 3.95
N PHE A 121 33.69 -28.92 3.41
CA PHE A 121 32.82 -29.14 2.25
C PHE A 121 31.35 -29.05 2.65
N ILE A 122 30.99 -29.65 3.79
CA ILE A 122 29.62 -29.75 4.29
C ILE A 122 29.60 -29.25 5.74
N GLY A 123 28.74 -28.25 6.02
CA GLY A 123 28.55 -27.72 7.36
C GLY A 123 28.13 -26.25 7.34
N ASN A 124 27.38 -25.84 8.32
CA ASN A 124 27.01 -24.43 8.47
C ASN A 124 28.20 -23.62 9.02
N GLY A 125 28.23 -22.35 8.68
CA GLY A 125 29.16 -21.40 9.28
C GLY A 125 28.91 -21.21 10.79
N THR A 126 29.93 -20.87 11.53
CA THR A 126 29.82 -20.53 12.94
C THR A 126 29.08 -19.21 13.12
N ASN A 127 28.21 -19.12 14.12
CA ASN A 127 27.58 -17.87 14.47
C ASN A 127 28.56 -16.97 15.20
N GLY A 128 28.51 -15.66 14.97
CA GLY A 128 29.23 -14.68 15.74
C GLY A 128 28.73 -14.63 17.19
N ALA A 129 29.61 -14.38 18.13
CA ALA A 129 29.25 -14.34 19.55
C ALA A 129 28.32 -13.14 19.85
N PRO A 130 27.24 -13.35 20.62
CA PRO A 130 26.34 -12.24 21.02
C PRO A 130 27.06 -11.15 21.81
N GLY A 131 26.75 -9.89 21.55
CA GLY A 131 27.32 -8.74 22.23
C GLY A 131 28.72 -8.35 21.78
N THR A 132 29.26 -8.99 20.74
CA THR A 132 30.63 -8.75 20.24
C THR A 132 30.68 -8.05 18.88
N GLY A 133 29.58 -8.05 18.13
CA GLY A 133 29.58 -7.60 16.73
C GLY A 133 30.40 -8.48 15.81
N GLU A 134 30.74 -9.70 16.22
CA GLU A 134 31.51 -10.64 15.41
C GLU A 134 30.69 -11.11 14.19
N ALA A 135 31.36 -11.23 13.04
CA ALA A 135 30.72 -11.73 11.85
C ALA A 135 30.47 -13.24 11.94
N GLY A 136 29.39 -13.71 11.33
CA GLY A 136 29.16 -15.15 11.12
C GLY A 136 30.19 -15.75 10.16
N GLY A 137 30.62 -16.98 10.44
CA GLY A 137 31.53 -17.72 9.60
C GLY A 137 30.90 -18.15 8.27
N PRO A 138 31.68 -18.41 7.21
CA PRO A 138 31.18 -18.93 5.96
C PRO A 138 30.70 -20.38 6.11
N GLY A 139 29.63 -20.76 5.42
CA GLY A 139 29.16 -22.14 5.30
C GLY A 139 30.11 -23.02 4.47
N GLY A 140 29.90 -24.33 4.43
CA GLY A 140 30.69 -25.28 3.66
C GLY A 140 30.75 -24.95 2.16
N TRP A 141 31.80 -25.42 1.48
CA TRP A 141 31.98 -25.17 0.04
C TRP A 141 30.83 -25.73 -0.81
N LEU A 142 30.32 -26.92 -0.50
CA LEU A 142 29.26 -27.60 -1.25
C LEU A 142 27.89 -27.39 -0.62
N LEU A 143 27.77 -27.67 0.67
CA LEU A 143 26.50 -27.62 1.41
C LEU A 143 26.71 -26.91 2.74
N GLY A 144 25.89 -25.93 3.02
CA GLY A 144 25.86 -25.28 4.31
C GLY A 144 25.47 -23.81 4.24
N ASN A 145 24.72 -23.39 5.24
CA ASN A 145 24.33 -22.00 5.40
C ASN A 145 25.49 -21.19 5.98
N GLY A 146 25.53 -19.90 5.67
CA GLY A 146 26.39 -18.97 6.39
C GLY A 146 25.97 -18.86 7.86
N GLY A 147 26.92 -18.64 8.76
CA GLY A 147 26.66 -18.37 10.17
C GLY A 147 26.00 -16.99 10.36
N ASN A 148 25.19 -16.84 11.39
CA ASN A 148 24.60 -15.53 11.72
C ASN A 148 25.64 -14.61 12.35
N GLY A 149 25.55 -13.31 12.10
CA GLY A 149 26.37 -12.32 12.79
C GLY A 149 25.96 -12.17 14.26
N GLY A 150 26.94 -11.93 15.12
CA GLY A 150 26.73 -11.64 16.54
C GLY A 150 26.10 -10.24 16.74
N SER A 151 25.25 -10.06 17.74
CA SER A 151 24.77 -8.73 18.09
C SER A 151 25.92 -7.83 18.57
N GLY A 152 25.79 -6.51 18.37
CA GLY A 152 26.75 -5.54 18.86
C GLY A 152 26.51 -5.20 20.35
N ALA A 153 27.59 -4.84 21.07
CA ALA A 153 27.51 -4.16 22.36
C ALA A 153 26.92 -2.73 22.19
N PRO A 154 26.54 -2.04 23.25
CA PRO A 154 26.12 -0.63 23.17
C PRO A 154 27.12 0.23 22.41
N GLY A 155 26.67 0.94 21.39
CA GLY A 155 27.50 1.73 20.47
C GLY A 155 28.24 0.93 19.39
N GLN A 156 28.12 -0.39 19.38
CA GLN A 156 28.78 -1.26 18.42
C GLN A 156 27.79 -1.82 17.38
N THR A 157 28.21 -1.84 16.11
CA THR A 157 27.43 -2.43 15.01
C THR A 157 27.28 -3.95 15.20
N GLY A 158 26.14 -4.49 14.74
CA GLY A 158 25.98 -5.94 14.63
C GLY A 158 26.93 -6.54 13.61
N GLY A 159 27.34 -7.80 13.84
CA GLY A 159 28.20 -8.56 12.95
C GLY A 159 27.52 -8.86 11.61
N ALA A 160 28.27 -8.95 10.53
CA ALA A 160 27.75 -9.40 9.24
C ALA A 160 27.39 -10.88 9.27
N GLY A 161 26.35 -11.31 8.58
CA GLY A 161 26.09 -12.72 8.33
C GLY A 161 27.13 -13.34 7.39
N GLY A 162 27.45 -14.62 7.61
CA GLY A 162 28.39 -15.37 6.78
C GLY A 162 27.80 -15.72 5.41
N ALA A 163 28.65 -15.87 4.40
CA ALA A 163 28.25 -16.35 3.07
C ALA A 163 28.04 -17.87 3.04
N ALA A 164 27.06 -18.37 2.27
CA ALA A 164 26.96 -19.79 1.98
C ALA A 164 27.99 -20.21 0.92
N GLY A 165 28.07 -21.52 0.65
CA GLY A 165 28.92 -22.08 -0.42
C GLY A 165 28.17 -22.24 -1.75
N LEU A 166 28.17 -23.48 -2.29
CA LEU A 166 27.43 -23.78 -3.53
C LEU A 166 25.93 -23.83 -3.28
N LEU A 167 25.50 -24.57 -2.26
CA LEU A 167 24.11 -24.72 -1.86
C LEU A 167 23.94 -24.31 -0.40
N GLY A 168 23.08 -23.36 -0.12
CA GLY A 168 22.78 -22.91 1.24
C GLY A 168 22.37 -21.45 1.27
N HIS A 169 21.80 -21.01 2.37
CA HIS A 169 21.36 -19.64 2.59
C HIS A 169 22.45 -18.80 3.25
N GLY A 170 22.52 -17.55 2.95
CA GLY A 170 23.36 -16.58 3.67
C GLY A 170 22.91 -16.44 5.13
N GLY A 171 23.86 -16.25 6.04
CA GLY A 171 23.57 -15.97 7.46
C GLY A 171 22.90 -14.61 7.65
N THR A 172 22.07 -14.44 8.67
CA THR A 172 21.49 -13.15 9.02
C THR A 172 22.52 -12.22 9.61
N GLY A 173 22.38 -10.92 9.39
CA GLY A 173 23.17 -9.91 10.09
C GLY A 173 22.78 -9.85 11.57
N GLY A 174 23.74 -9.59 12.45
CA GLY A 174 23.51 -9.38 13.87
C GLY A 174 22.81 -8.04 14.16
N ALA A 175 22.02 -7.96 15.22
CA ALA A 175 21.42 -6.72 15.67
C ALA A 175 22.48 -5.73 16.13
N GLY A 176 22.29 -4.43 15.85
CA GLY A 176 23.14 -3.36 16.39
C GLY A 176 22.93 -3.18 17.90
N GLY A 177 23.98 -2.82 18.61
CA GLY A 177 23.87 -2.32 19.99
C GLY A 177 23.17 -0.96 20.03
N THR A 178 22.85 -0.47 21.23
CA THR A 178 22.17 0.83 21.40
C THR A 178 22.87 1.93 20.62
N GLY A 179 22.15 2.65 19.77
CA GLY A 179 22.65 3.72 18.91
C GLY A 179 23.42 3.27 17.67
N ALA A 180 23.64 1.97 17.47
CA ALA A 180 24.45 1.45 16.38
C ALA A 180 23.63 0.67 15.35
N SER A 181 24.17 0.53 14.13
CA SER A 181 23.52 -0.13 13.03
C SER A 181 23.56 -1.66 13.13
N GLY A 182 22.55 -2.32 12.56
CA GLY A 182 22.55 -3.77 12.34
C GLY A 182 23.59 -4.19 11.30
N GLY A 183 24.05 -5.44 11.42
CA GLY A 183 24.97 -6.08 10.50
C GLY A 183 24.33 -6.40 9.15
N LYS A 184 25.12 -6.50 8.09
CA LYS A 184 24.64 -6.93 6.77
C LYS A 184 24.30 -8.40 6.77
N GLY A 185 23.30 -8.84 6.00
CA GLY A 185 23.05 -10.26 5.70
C GLY A 185 24.13 -10.84 4.79
N GLY A 186 24.43 -12.13 4.99
CA GLY A 186 25.37 -12.89 4.18
C GLY A 186 24.82 -13.21 2.78
N THR A 187 25.71 -13.48 1.82
CA THR A 187 25.30 -13.92 0.46
C THR A 187 24.80 -15.35 0.47
N GLY A 188 23.78 -15.64 -0.33
CA GLY A 188 23.29 -16.99 -0.59
C GLY A 188 24.27 -17.84 -1.39
N GLY A 189 23.96 -19.13 -1.52
CA GLY A 189 24.78 -20.08 -2.26
C GLY A 189 24.94 -19.72 -3.74
N TRP A 190 26.10 -20.10 -4.31
CA TRP A 190 26.40 -19.73 -5.69
C TRP A 190 25.38 -20.31 -6.67
N LEU A 191 24.99 -21.57 -6.51
CA LEU A 191 23.98 -22.21 -7.37
C LEU A 191 22.58 -22.03 -6.82
N TRP A 192 22.36 -22.30 -5.54
CA TRP A 192 21.06 -22.26 -4.89
C TRP A 192 21.14 -21.73 -3.47
N GLY A 193 20.32 -20.69 -3.16
CA GLY A 193 20.15 -20.18 -1.81
C GLY A 193 19.81 -18.71 -1.77
N SER A 194 18.97 -18.32 -0.82
CA SER A 194 18.63 -16.94 -0.59
C SER A 194 19.71 -16.20 0.19
N GLY A 195 19.80 -14.89 -0.03
CA GLY A 195 20.59 -14.01 0.82
C GLY A 195 20.05 -13.97 2.24
N GLY A 196 20.91 -13.77 3.22
CA GLY A 196 20.55 -13.57 4.63
C GLY A 196 19.88 -12.21 4.85
N ALA A 197 18.97 -12.12 5.82
CA ALA A 197 18.38 -10.86 6.20
C ALA A 197 19.39 -9.93 6.88
N GLY A 198 19.26 -8.63 6.72
CA GLY A 198 20.02 -7.65 7.49
C GLY A 198 19.58 -7.63 8.94
N GLY A 199 20.51 -7.33 9.86
CA GLY A 199 20.26 -7.18 11.28
C GLY A 199 19.48 -5.91 11.59
N ALA A 200 18.66 -5.93 12.64
CA ALA A 200 17.96 -4.74 13.11
C ALA A 200 18.95 -3.69 13.68
N GLY A 201 18.63 -2.43 13.50
CA GLY A 201 19.33 -1.32 14.16
C GLY A 201 19.04 -1.32 15.66
N GLY A 202 20.02 -0.91 16.45
CA GLY A 202 19.91 -0.76 17.89
C GLY A 202 18.98 0.37 18.30
N SER A 203 18.35 0.25 19.48
CA SER A 203 17.55 1.32 20.07
C SER A 203 18.38 2.60 20.21
N GLY A 204 17.75 3.77 20.07
CA GLY A 204 18.44 5.06 20.02
C GLY A 204 18.77 5.51 18.59
N GLY A 205 18.07 4.97 17.59
CA GLY A 205 18.13 5.42 16.20
C GLY A 205 19.18 4.73 15.33
N GLY A 206 19.65 3.54 15.71
CA GLY A 206 20.55 2.76 14.87
C GLY A 206 19.87 2.33 13.55
N SER A 207 20.56 2.39 12.41
CA SER A 207 20.03 1.96 11.11
C SER A 207 20.00 0.44 10.98
N GLY A 208 19.04 -0.09 10.24
CA GLY A 208 19.00 -1.52 9.88
C GLY A 208 20.13 -1.88 8.92
N GLY A 209 20.62 -3.12 9.00
CA GLY A 209 21.59 -3.68 8.09
C GLY A 209 20.97 -4.02 6.73
N ALA A 210 21.76 -3.97 5.66
CA ALA A 210 21.30 -4.39 4.33
C ALA A 210 21.12 -5.92 4.26
N GLY A 211 20.16 -6.39 3.46
CA GLY A 211 20.01 -7.81 3.14
C GLY A 211 21.15 -8.30 2.25
N GLY A 212 21.44 -9.61 2.33
CA GLY A 212 22.42 -10.29 1.50
C GLY A 212 21.87 -10.62 0.11
N ASN A 213 22.75 -10.78 -0.87
CA ASN A 213 22.37 -11.11 -2.25
C ASN A 213 22.20 -12.62 -2.43
N ALA A 214 21.29 -13.05 -3.32
CA ALA A 214 21.34 -14.37 -3.95
C ALA A 214 22.19 -14.29 -5.22
N LEU A 215 22.73 -15.44 -5.70
CA LEU A 215 23.63 -15.42 -6.85
C LEU A 215 22.97 -16.00 -8.11
N MET A 216 22.69 -17.32 -8.19
CA MET A 216 22.11 -17.90 -9.39
C MET A 216 20.61 -18.16 -9.23
N PHE A 217 20.22 -18.97 -8.27
CA PHE A 217 18.83 -19.22 -7.88
C PHE A 217 18.60 -18.82 -6.44
N GLY A 218 17.70 -17.90 -6.18
CA GLY A 218 17.36 -17.53 -4.81
C GLY A 218 16.74 -16.13 -4.70
N ILE A 219 16.25 -15.86 -3.50
CA ILE A 219 15.62 -14.61 -3.15
C ILE A 219 16.65 -13.76 -2.42
N GLY A 220 16.76 -12.47 -2.74
CA GLY A 220 17.58 -11.52 -1.99
C GLY A 220 17.08 -11.41 -0.54
N GLY A 221 17.98 -11.26 0.41
CA GLY A 221 17.65 -11.08 1.82
C GLY A 221 16.94 -9.75 2.07
N ASN A 222 16.01 -9.72 3.00
CA ASN A 222 15.34 -8.48 3.41
C ASN A 222 16.30 -7.58 4.17
N GLY A 223 16.14 -6.27 4.07
CA GLY A 223 16.82 -5.29 4.90
C GLY A 223 16.33 -5.38 6.36
N GLY A 224 17.22 -5.08 7.30
CA GLY A 224 16.88 -5.00 8.72
C GLY A 224 16.08 -3.74 9.05
N ALA A 225 15.21 -3.81 10.05
CA ALA A 225 14.49 -2.65 10.55
C ALA A 225 15.42 -1.65 11.23
N GLY A 226 15.12 -0.37 11.13
CA GLY A 226 15.77 0.69 11.91
C GLY A 226 15.37 0.63 13.37
N GLY A 227 16.27 1.04 14.26
CA GLY A 227 16.04 1.10 15.70
C GLY A 227 15.17 2.29 16.07
N ALA A 228 14.26 2.08 17.02
CA ALA A 228 13.46 3.16 17.58
C ALA A 228 14.31 4.11 18.44
N ALA A 229 13.96 5.40 18.42
CA ALA A 229 14.56 6.42 19.27
C ALA A 229 13.55 6.92 20.32
N SER A 230 13.95 6.87 21.57
CA SER A 230 13.23 7.49 22.68
C SER A 230 13.87 8.85 23.00
N GLY A 231 13.06 9.85 23.28
CA GLY A 231 13.54 11.21 23.54
C GLY A 231 13.69 12.03 22.26
N VAL A 232 14.71 12.87 22.19
CA VAL A 232 14.92 13.85 21.11
C VAL A 232 15.58 13.31 19.85
N GLY A 233 15.91 12.02 19.79
CA GLY A 233 16.56 11.38 18.64
C GLY A 233 15.62 11.03 17.50
N ASN A 234 16.18 10.92 16.32
CA ASN A 234 15.45 10.40 15.14
C ASN A 234 15.46 8.89 15.14
N GLY A 235 14.39 8.28 14.60
CA GLY A 235 14.35 6.84 14.32
C GLY A 235 15.41 6.46 13.29
N GLY A 236 15.99 5.28 13.44
CA GLY A 236 16.98 4.73 12.50
C GLY A 236 16.38 4.40 11.16
N GLY A 237 17.10 4.57 10.08
CA GLY A 237 16.64 4.15 8.74
C GLY A 237 16.59 2.63 8.61
N GLY A 238 15.63 2.09 7.83
CA GLY A 238 15.62 0.69 7.44
C GLY A 238 16.75 0.35 6.49
N GLY A 239 17.27 -0.88 6.55
CA GLY A 239 18.28 -1.40 5.64
C GLY A 239 17.71 -1.69 4.25
N ALA A 240 18.52 -1.60 3.21
CA ALA A 240 18.11 -1.98 1.85
C ALA A 240 17.96 -3.50 1.70
N GLY A 241 17.08 -3.95 0.81
CA GLY A 241 17.00 -5.36 0.41
C GLY A 241 18.22 -5.81 -0.39
N GLY A 242 18.49 -7.11 -0.38
CA GLY A 242 19.54 -7.75 -1.19
C GLY A 242 19.04 -8.16 -2.57
N ALA A 243 19.95 -8.22 -3.56
CA ALA A 243 19.60 -8.60 -4.93
C ALA A 243 19.18 -10.08 -5.03
N GLY A 244 18.23 -10.35 -5.93
CA GLY A 244 17.80 -11.69 -6.31
C GLY A 244 18.83 -12.39 -7.22
N GLY A 245 18.62 -13.69 -7.47
CA GLY A 245 19.49 -14.53 -8.30
C GLY A 245 19.44 -14.16 -9.80
N ALA A 246 20.43 -14.60 -10.59
CA ALA A 246 20.58 -14.24 -11.99
C ALA A 246 19.58 -14.93 -12.95
N LEU A 247 19.06 -16.12 -12.63
CA LEU A 247 18.14 -16.85 -13.50
C LEU A 247 16.67 -16.50 -13.21
N VAL A 248 16.29 -16.57 -11.94
CA VAL A 248 15.02 -16.14 -11.42
C VAL A 248 15.34 -15.15 -10.29
N ALA A 249 15.21 -13.88 -10.56
CA ALA A 249 15.54 -12.83 -9.65
C ALA A 249 14.32 -12.40 -8.83
N ILE A 250 14.39 -12.57 -7.53
CA ILE A 250 13.41 -12.03 -6.58
C ILE A 250 14.20 -11.16 -5.60
N GLY A 251 14.03 -9.85 -5.70
CA GLY A 251 14.69 -8.89 -4.84
C GLY A 251 14.17 -8.93 -3.40
N GLY A 252 15.04 -8.73 -2.44
CA GLY A 252 14.68 -8.59 -1.03
C GLY A 252 13.95 -7.27 -0.76
N ALA A 253 13.02 -7.28 0.18
CA ALA A 253 12.35 -6.06 0.62
C ALA A 253 13.27 -5.16 1.45
N GLY A 254 13.06 -3.87 1.41
CA GLY A 254 13.67 -2.91 2.32
C GLY A 254 13.13 -3.07 3.75
N GLY A 255 13.95 -2.80 4.74
CA GLY A 255 13.58 -2.81 6.15
C GLY A 255 12.72 -1.59 6.52
N ALA A 256 11.86 -1.71 7.52
CA ALA A 256 11.10 -0.58 8.04
C ALA A 256 12.02 0.43 8.75
N GLY A 257 11.69 1.70 8.71
CA GLY A 257 12.29 2.74 9.52
C GLY A 257 11.88 2.62 10.99
N GLY A 258 12.74 3.03 11.89
CA GLY A 258 12.50 3.04 13.33
C GLY A 258 11.57 4.18 13.76
N ALA A 259 10.73 3.93 14.76
CA ALA A 259 9.89 4.97 15.34
C ALA A 259 10.70 5.99 16.11
N ALA A 260 10.16 7.22 16.27
CA ALA A 260 10.71 8.29 17.10
C ALA A 260 9.66 8.85 18.07
N THR A 261 10.10 9.46 19.18
CA THR A 261 9.20 10.14 20.11
C THR A 261 9.02 11.61 19.75
N THR A 262 10.10 12.38 19.68
CA THR A 262 10.06 13.82 19.34
C THR A 262 10.79 14.16 18.06
N GLY A 263 11.71 13.31 17.61
CA GLY A 263 12.44 13.46 16.38
C GLY A 263 11.63 12.98 15.18
N THR A 264 12.27 12.89 14.03
CA THR A 264 11.65 12.32 12.82
C THR A 264 11.70 10.81 12.86
N GLY A 265 10.62 10.14 12.44
CA GLY A 265 10.63 8.71 12.16
C GLY A 265 11.71 8.35 11.14
N GLY A 266 12.32 7.18 11.26
CA GLY A 266 13.35 6.71 10.34
C GLY A 266 12.79 6.47 8.94
N ALA A 267 13.56 6.72 7.89
CA ALA A 267 13.15 6.36 6.54
C ALA A 267 13.13 4.84 6.35
N GLY A 268 12.17 4.31 5.59
CA GLY A 268 12.17 2.93 5.13
C GLY A 268 13.32 2.64 4.17
N GLY A 269 13.86 1.43 4.22
CA GLY A 269 14.93 0.98 3.32
C GLY A 269 14.40 0.77 1.90
N ALA A 270 15.24 0.93 0.89
CA ALA A 270 14.87 0.62 -0.49
C ALA A 270 14.73 -0.90 -0.71
N GLY A 271 13.76 -1.31 -1.50
CA GLY A 271 13.69 -2.65 -2.08
C GLY A 271 14.81 -2.86 -3.10
N SER A 272 15.21 -4.10 -3.27
CA SER A 272 16.29 -4.42 -4.21
C SER A 272 15.80 -4.55 -5.63
N ASN A 273 16.68 -4.19 -6.56
CA ASN A 273 16.48 -4.50 -7.99
C ASN A 273 16.66 -6.00 -8.23
N ALA A 274 15.90 -6.51 -9.21
CA ALA A 274 15.92 -7.90 -9.61
C ALA A 274 15.99 -7.98 -11.15
N LEU A 275 17.13 -8.45 -11.66
CA LEU A 275 17.36 -8.69 -13.08
C LEU A 275 17.61 -10.18 -13.26
N GLY A 276 16.55 -10.91 -13.69
CA GLY A 276 16.61 -12.34 -13.96
C GLY A 276 16.70 -12.66 -15.45
N LEU A 277 17.04 -13.90 -15.78
CA LEU A 277 17.00 -14.35 -17.18
C LEU A 277 15.55 -14.48 -17.67
N PHE A 278 14.65 -15.04 -16.87
CA PHE A 278 13.24 -15.28 -17.25
C PHE A 278 12.24 -14.45 -16.43
N LEU A 279 12.56 -14.19 -15.17
CA LEU A 279 11.67 -13.51 -14.22
C LEU A 279 12.47 -12.57 -13.34
N GLY A 280 12.04 -11.32 -13.28
CA GLY A 280 12.57 -10.33 -12.34
C GLY A 280 11.47 -9.70 -11.51
N LEU A 281 11.46 -9.98 -10.21
CA LEU A 281 10.55 -9.37 -9.24
C LEU A 281 11.33 -8.43 -8.33
N GLY A 282 11.17 -7.13 -8.50
CA GLY A 282 11.79 -6.13 -7.63
C GLY A 282 11.28 -6.24 -6.18
N GLY A 283 12.16 -6.04 -5.22
CA GLY A 283 11.79 -6.02 -3.80
C GLY A 283 10.94 -4.80 -3.45
N SER A 284 10.00 -4.92 -2.52
CA SER A 284 9.24 -3.78 -2.02
C SER A 284 10.10 -2.86 -1.15
N GLY A 285 9.81 -1.56 -1.16
CA GLY A 285 10.37 -0.61 -0.22
C GLY A 285 9.86 -0.85 1.21
N GLY A 286 10.68 -0.55 2.20
CA GLY A 286 10.31 -0.58 3.62
C GLY A 286 9.41 0.59 4.02
N GLN A 287 8.60 0.42 5.02
CA GLN A 287 7.76 1.50 5.56
C GLN A 287 8.63 2.53 6.30
N GLY A 288 8.24 3.79 6.27
CA GLY A 288 8.77 4.82 7.13
C GLY A 288 8.33 4.62 8.59
N GLY A 289 9.17 5.00 9.53
CA GLY A 289 8.87 4.93 10.96
C GLY A 289 7.93 6.05 11.39
N ASP A 290 7.09 5.78 12.37
CA ASP A 290 6.19 6.78 12.95
C ASP A 290 6.93 7.72 13.90
N SER A 291 6.37 8.91 14.14
CA SER A 291 6.81 9.82 15.19
C SER A 291 5.65 10.33 16.01
N ALA A 292 5.77 10.29 17.34
CA ALA A 292 4.70 10.74 18.23
C ALA A 292 4.49 12.27 18.21
N MET A 293 5.58 13.05 18.15
CA MET A 293 5.56 14.52 18.18
C MET A 293 6.30 15.18 17.02
N GLY A 294 7.08 14.41 16.26
CA GLY A 294 7.81 14.88 15.07
C GLY A 294 7.16 14.46 13.77
N SER A 295 7.90 14.58 12.68
CA SER A 295 7.44 14.14 11.37
C SER A 295 7.61 12.63 11.20
N GLY A 296 6.68 11.97 10.51
CA GLY A 296 6.85 10.58 10.08
C GLY A 296 8.04 10.43 9.12
N GLY A 297 8.64 9.25 9.11
CA GLY A 297 9.71 8.90 8.16
C GLY A 297 9.18 8.65 6.76
N ALA A 298 9.98 8.91 5.73
CA ALA A 298 9.61 8.56 4.36
C ALA A 298 9.61 7.03 4.13
N GLY A 299 8.72 6.55 3.28
CA GLY A 299 8.77 5.16 2.81
C GLY A 299 9.96 4.93 1.87
N GLY A 300 10.49 3.72 1.86
CA GLY A 300 11.57 3.34 0.94
C GLY A 300 11.06 3.14 -0.49
N ALA A 301 11.91 3.38 -1.48
CA ALA A 301 11.56 3.07 -2.87
C ALA A 301 11.47 1.55 -3.11
N GLY A 302 10.57 1.14 -4.00
CA GLY A 302 10.55 -0.23 -4.52
C GLY A 302 11.73 -0.47 -5.48
N GLY A 303 12.18 -1.70 -5.57
CA GLY A 303 13.21 -2.11 -6.52
C GLY A 303 12.65 -2.38 -7.91
N SER A 304 13.46 -2.17 -8.96
CA SER A 304 13.07 -2.52 -10.32
C SER A 304 13.08 -4.03 -10.52
N GLY A 305 12.11 -4.55 -11.31
CA GLY A 305 12.13 -5.93 -11.80
C GLY A 305 12.37 -5.94 -13.30
N GLY A 306 13.22 -6.84 -13.78
CA GLY A 306 13.48 -6.99 -15.21
C GLY A 306 13.82 -8.43 -15.57
N ALA A 307 13.54 -8.85 -16.80
CA ALA A 307 13.93 -10.13 -17.35
C ALA A 307 14.61 -9.93 -18.70
N ALA A 308 15.49 -10.87 -19.07
CA ALA A 308 16.36 -10.74 -20.24
C ALA A 308 16.63 -12.09 -20.91
N SER A 309 15.58 -12.86 -21.26
CA SER A 309 15.83 -14.13 -21.95
C SER A 309 15.92 -13.93 -23.47
N PRO A 310 16.80 -14.65 -24.19
CA PRO A 310 16.87 -14.53 -25.63
C PRO A 310 15.65 -15.13 -26.36
N PHE A 311 14.90 -16.01 -25.71
CA PHE A 311 13.71 -16.69 -26.27
C PHE A 311 12.73 -17.03 -25.15
N GLY A 312 11.44 -16.85 -25.36
CA GLY A 312 10.42 -17.32 -24.43
C GLY A 312 9.49 -16.22 -23.88
N ILE A 313 9.23 -16.27 -22.58
CA ILE A 313 8.39 -15.26 -21.89
C ILE A 313 9.28 -14.54 -20.88
N ASP A 314 9.36 -13.25 -20.99
CA ASP A 314 10.04 -12.36 -20.06
C ASP A 314 9.04 -11.64 -19.17
N ILE A 315 9.24 -11.74 -17.86
CA ILE A 315 8.36 -11.10 -16.88
C ILE A 315 9.19 -10.20 -15.97
N GLY A 316 8.91 -8.90 -16.05
CA GLY A 316 9.51 -7.89 -15.19
C GLY A 316 8.45 -7.22 -14.31
N ILE A 317 8.55 -7.35 -12.98
CA ILE A 317 7.63 -6.72 -12.04
C ILE A 317 8.41 -5.86 -11.06
N GLY A 318 8.16 -4.55 -11.07
CA GLY A 318 8.70 -3.63 -10.09
C GLY A 318 8.09 -3.84 -8.70
N GLY A 319 8.90 -3.72 -7.67
CA GLY A 319 8.46 -3.75 -6.28
C GLY A 319 7.64 -2.51 -5.91
N ALA A 320 6.68 -2.64 -5.02
CA ALA A 320 5.93 -1.50 -4.51
C ALA A 320 6.82 -0.60 -3.64
N GLY A 321 6.55 0.69 -3.65
CA GLY A 321 7.13 1.63 -2.68
C GLY A 321 6.59 1.40 -1.27
N GLY A 322 7.39 1.66 -0.25
CA GLY A 322 6.98 1.62 1.15
C GLY A 322 6.09 2.79 1.51
N HIS A 323 5.20 2.60 2.47
CA HIS A 323 4.36 3.68 3.00
C HIS A 323 5.19 4.65 3.84
N GLY A 324 4.79 5.90 3.88
CA GLY A 324 5.32 6.88 4.81
C GLY A 324 4.81 6.65 6.23
N GLY A 325 5.61 6.97 7.22
CA GLY A 325 5.23 6.91 8.63
C GLY A 325 4.31 8.06 9.04
N ALA A 326 3.49 7.82 10.06
CA ALA A 326 2.63 8.82 10.66
C ALA A 326 3.42 9.77 11.60
N GLY A 327 2.89 10.98 11.81
CA GLY A 327 3.51 11.96 12.68
C GLY A 327 2.66 13.20 12.87
N THR A 328 3.24 14.27 13.40
CA THR A 328 2.62 15.61 13.35
C THR A 328 2.48 16.06 11.92
N ASN A 329 3.53 15.79 11.09
CA ASN A 329 3.47 15.80 9.64
C ASN A 329 3.72 14.36 9.16
N GLY A 330 2.93 13.89 8.20
CA GLY A 330 3.08 12.55 7.65
C GLY A 330 4.32 12.44 6.77
N GLY A 331 4.99 11.28 6.83
CA GLY A 331 6.09 10.94 5.93
C GLY A 331 5.60 10.66 4.51
N ALA A 332 6.38 11.03 3.50
CA ALA A 332 6.07 10.73 2.11
C ALA A 332 6.11 9.22 1.83
N GLY A 333 5.25 8.74 0.97
CA GLY A 333 5.32 7.37 0.45
C GLY A 333 6.52 7.18 -0.47
N GLY A 334 7.12 6.00 -0.44
CA GLY A 334 8.21 5.64 -1.35
C GLY A 334 7.72 5.44 -2.78
N ALA A 335 8.53 5.78 -3.79
CA ALA A 335 8.22 5.51 -5.19
C ALA A 335 8.15 4.01 -5.48
N GLY A 336 7.27 3.59 -6.39
CA GLY A 336 7.25 2.23 -6.90
C GLY A 336 8.47 1.94 -7.76
N GLY A 337 8.96 0.70 -7.71
CA GLY A 337 10.06 0.24 -8.55
C GLY A 337 9.64 0.08 -10.01
N ALA A 338 10.53 0.43 -10.93
CA ALA A 338 10.28 0.23 -12.35
C ALA A 338 10.18 -1.25 -12.70
N GLY A 339 9.16 -1.62 -13.49
CA GLY A 339 9.12 -2.90 -14.18
C GLY A 339 9.82 -2.75 -15.51
N GLY A 340 10.61 -3.72 -15.91
CA GLY A 340 11.28 -3.70 -17.20
C GLY A 340 11.78 -5.07 -17.57
N SER A 341 11.75 -5.37 -18.86
CA SER A 341 12.41 -6.49 -19.45
C SER A 341 13.40 -5.96 -20.49
N SER A 342 14.57 -6.55 -20.60
CA SER A 342 15.53 -6.22 -21.64
C SER A 342 15.08 -6.92 -22.92
N GLY A 343 14.74 -6.14 -23.93
CA GLY A 343 14.21 -6.60 -25.22
C GLY A 343 14.99 -7.73 -25.83
N THR A 344 14.27 -8.74 -26.19
CA THR A 344 14.74 -9.92 -26.90
C THR A 344 14.14 -9.97 -28.29
N VAL A 345 14.74 -10.77 -29.16
CA VAL A 345 14.38 -10.78 -30.59
C VAL A 345 13.08 -11.54 -30.83
N PHE A 346 12.69 -12.51 -29.95
CA PHE A 346 11.55 -13.40 -30.15
C PHE A 346 10.87 -13.80 -28.83
N ALA A 347 10.48 -12.85 -28.00
CA ALA A 347 9.83 -13.14 -26.71
C ALA A 347 8.47 -12.47 -26.57
N LEU A 348 7.64 -13.01 -25.69
CA LEU A 348 6.50 -12.31 -25.10
C LEU A 348 6.99 -11.52 -23.88
N ASP A 349 6.97 -10.22 -23.95
CA ASP A 349 7.48 -9.33 -22.92
C ASP A 349 6.34 -8.74 -22.08
N LEU A 350 6.32 -9.06 -20.79
CA LEU A 350 5.32 -8.58 -19.85
C LEU A 350 5.99 -7.76 -18.76
N SER A 351 5.70 -6.47 -18.71
CA SER A 351 6.31 -5.55 -17.76
C SER A 351 5.24 -4.85 -16.90
N TRP A 352 5.41 -4.90 -15.57
CA TRP A 352 4.57 -4.18 -14.61
C TRP A 352 5.42 -3.29 -13.71
N GLY A 353 5.11 -2.01 -13.68
CA GLY A 353 5.65 -1.07 -12.70
C GLY A 353 5.04 -1.33 -11.31
N GLY A 354 5.84 -1.21 -10.28
CA GLY A 354 5.39 -1.31 -8.89
C GLY A 354 4.51 -0.13 -8.51
N ALA A 355 3.54 -0.32 -7.62
CA ALA A 355 2.74 0.77 -7.09
C ALA A 355 3.57 1.70 -6.19
N GLY A 356 3.26 2.98 -6.17
CA GLY A 356 3.79 3.92 -5.19
C GLY A 356 3.27 3.63 -3.78
N GLY A 357 4.07 3.89 -2.76
CA GLY A 357 3.66 3.78 -1.36
C GLY A 357 2.72 4.90 -0.95
N ASN A 358 1.83 4.66 -0.01
CA ASN A 358 0.95 5.71 0.51
C ASN A 358 1.71 6.69 1.38
N GLY A 359 1.30 7.92 1.42
CA GLY A 359 1.77 8.92 2.37
C GLY A 359 1.30 8.63 3.79
N GLY A 360 2.10 8.98 4.78
CA GLY A 360 1.79 8.83 6.19
C GLY A 360 0.75 9.84 6.67
N ALA A 361 -0.05 9.46 7.68
CA ALA A 361 -1.02 10.34 8.27
C ALA A 361 -0.36 11.46 9.11
N ALA A 362 -1.00 12.62 9.19
CA ALA A 362 -0.61 13.73 10.05
C ALA A 362 -1.66 14.01 11.14
N THR A 363 -1.22 14.38 12.33
CA THR A 363 -2.12 14.77 13.42
C THR A 363 -2.44 16.26 13.41
N THR A 364 -1.50 17.15 13.07
CA THR A 364 -1.69 18.61 13.12
C THR A 364 -1.17 19.35 11.89
N GLY A 365 -0.38 18.74 11.07
CA GLY A 365 0.26 19.39 9.92
C GLY A 365 -0.23 18.87 8.59
N THR A 366 0.69 18.62 7.67
CA THR A 366 0.40 18.08 6.34
C THR A 366 0.53 16.56 6.31
N GLY A 367 -0.47 15.86 5.74
CA GLY A 367 -0.35 14.46 5.39
C GLY A 367 0.79 14.24 4.39
N GLY A 368 1.47 13.11 4.49
CA GLY A 368 2.55 12.76 3.58
C GLY A 368 2.07 12.62 2.14
N ALA A 369 2.89 12.98 1.16
CA ALA A 369 2.57 12.73 -0.24
C ALA A 369 2.61 11.21 -0.55
N GLY A 370 1.72 10.75 -1.40
CA GLY A 370 1.81 9.42 -1.99
C GLY A 370 3.02 9.30 -2.93
N GLY A 371 3.65 8.14 -2.94
CA GLY A 371 4.77 7.84 -3.82
C GLY A 371 4.32 7.69 -5.28
N THR A 372 5.20 7.97 -6.22
CA THR A 372 4.93 7.74 -7.65
C THR A 372 4.93 6.25 -7.96
N GLY A 373 4.09 5.84 -8.94
CA GLY A 373 4.16 4.50 -9.52
C GLY A 373 5.48 4.25 -10.25
N GLY A 374 5.83 3.00 -10.43
CA GLY A 374 7.00 2.55 -11.17
C GLY A 374 6.73 2.51 -12.67
N PHE A 375 7.69 2.92 -13.47
CA PHE A 375 7.59 2.89 -14.93
C PHE A 375 7.69 1.45 -15.46
N ALA A 376 6.99 1.12 -16.56
CA ALA A 376 7.04 -0.18 -17.21
C ALA A 376 7.48 -0.04 -18.66
N VAL A 377 8.39 -0.89 -19.11
CA VAL A 377 8.90 -0.90 -20.48
C VAL A 377 8.95 -2.32 -21.03
N ALA A 378 8.37 -2.54 -22.19
CA ALA A 378 8.45 -3.77 -22.97
C ALA A 378 9.07 -3.43 -24.36
N PRO A 379 10.41 -3.54 -24.50
CA PRO A 379 11.12 -3.00 -25.66
C PRO A 379 11.29 -3.97 -26.84
N ASP A 380 10.45 -4.97 -26.99
CA ASP A 380 10.55 -6.02 -28.01
C ASP A 380 10.74 -5.51 -29.45
N PHE A 381 11.64 -6.17 -30.20
CA PHE A 381 11.86 -5.85 -31.61
C PHE A 381 11.01 -6.69 -32.58
N ILE A 382 10.64 -7.92 -32.24
CA ILE A 382 9.87 -8.84 -33.12
C ILE A 382 8.78 -9.60 -32.35
N GLY A 383 8.73 -9.49 -31.01
CA GLY A 383 7.74 -10.12 -30.12
C GLY A 383 6.51 -9.23 -29.88
N PHE A 384 5.61 -9.71 -29.02
CA PHE A 384 4.49 -8.92 -28.52
C PHE A 384 4.78 -8.48 -27.08
N GLY A 385 4.73 -7.18 -26.83
CA GLY A 385 4.98 -6.60 -25.51
C GLY A 385 3.71 -6.03 -24.87
N ALA A 386 3.60 -6.15 -23.55
CA ALA A 386 2.61 -5.43 -22.78
C ALA A 386 3.28 -4.76 -21.57
N ALA A 387 3.12 -3.44 -21.46
CA ALA A 387 3.70 -2.65 -20.41
C ALA A 387 2.62 -1.93 -19.59
N TYR A 388 2.56 -2.21 -18.29
CA TYR A 388 1.60 -1.61 -17.37
C TYR A 388 2.34 -0.75 -16.34
N GLY A 389 2.18 0.58 -16.41
CA GLY A 389 2.71 1.50 -15.42
C GLY A 389 2.08 1.28 -14.06
N GLY A 390 2.84 1.42 -13.00
CA GLY A 390 2.39 1.29 -11.63
C GLY A 390 1.49 2.45 -11.22
N ALA A 391 0.51 2.20 -10.36
CA ALA A 391 -0.34 3.24 -9.81
C ALA A 391 0.42 4.11 -8.81
N GLY A 392 0.06 5.39 -8.71
CA GLY A 392 0.53 6.27 -7.64
C GLY A 392 -0.08 5.88 -6.28
N GLY A 393 0.64 6.10 -5.20
CA GLY A 393 0.20 5.91 -3.83
C GLY A 393 -0.78 6.98 -3.37
N LEU A 394 -1.58 6.69 -2.37
CA LEU A 394 -2.53 7.63 -1.79
C LEU A 394 -1.79 8.71 -0.98
N GLY A 395 -2.30 9.93 -0.96
CA GLY A 395 -1.88 10.95 -0.02
C GLY A 395 -2.34 10.62 1.41
N GLY A 396 -1.52 10.95 2.40
CA GLY A 396 -1.82 10.77 3.81
C GLY A 396 -2.91 11.73 4.30
N ALA A 397 -3.78 11.26 5.19
CA ALA A 397 -4.79 12.10 5.80
C ALA A 397 -4.20 13.02 6.87
N ALA A 398 -4.87 14.18 7.13
CA ALA A 398 -4.56 15.07 8.23
C ALA A 398 -5.81 15.29 9.10
N THR A 399 -5.75 14.93 10.40
CA THR A 399 -6.91 14.88 11.29
C THR A 399 -7.05 16.07 12.23
N GLY A 400 -5.99 16.85 12.46
CA GLY A 400 -6.00 17.99 13.37
C GLY A 400 -6.51 19.29 12.73
N ALA A 401 -6.85 20.25 13.54
CA ALA A 401 -7.26 21.58 13.09
C ALA A 401 -6.14 22.24 12.27
N GLY A 402 -6.47 22.88 11.16
CA GLY A 402 -5.50 23.47 10.24
C GLY A 402 -4.73 22.44 9.39
N GLY A 403 -5.10 21.15 9.46
CA GLY A 403 -4.41 20.09 8.74
C GLY A 403 -4.72 20.09 7.24
N THR A 404 -3.69 19.83 6.44
CA THR A 404 -3.77 19.68 4.98
C THR A 404 -3.50 18.25 4.56
N GLY A 405 -4.33 17.69 3.69
CA GLY A 405 -4.14 16.32 3.16
C GLY A 405 -2.92 16.26 2.26
N GLY A 406 -2.23 15.12 2.30
CA GLY A 406 -1.12 14.85 1.40
C GLY A 406 -1.59 14.70 -0.05
N THR A 407 -0.75 15.05 -1.00
CA THR A 407 -1.04 14.85 -2.43
C THR A 407 -0.96 13.38 -2.80
N GLY A 408 -1.84 12.92 -3.68
CA GLY A 408 -1.73 11.59 -4.28
C GLY A 408 -0.51 11.49 -5.19
N GLY A 409 0.10 10.31 -5.23
CA GLY A 409 1.23 10.02 -6.11
C GLY A 409 0.79 9.94 -7.57
N VAL A 410 1.69 10.29 -8.48
CA VAL A 410 1.47 10.19 -9.93
C VAL A 410 1.56 8.74 -10.38
N GLY A 411 0.63 8.30 -11.24
CA GLY A 411 0.71 7.04 -11.94
C GLY A 411 1.83 7.06 -12.97
N ALA A 412 2.53 5.94 -13.12
CA ALA A 412 3.67 5.87 -14.03
C ALA A 412 3.25 5.46 -15.44
N GLY A 413 4.13 5.72 -16.42
CA GLY A 413 3.90 5.35 -17.80
C GLY A 413 4.13 3.86 -18.06
N GLY A 414 3.37 3.32 -19.03
CA GLY A 414 3.63 2.03 -19.67
C GLY A 414 4.03 2.23 -21.13
N PHE A 415 5.18 1.70 -21.53
CA PHE A 415 5.73 1.83 -22.88
C PHE A 415 6.03 0.46 -23.50
N ALA A 416 5.31 0.07 -24.57
CA ALA A 416 5.54 -1.17 -25.29
C ALA A 416 5.93 -0.87 -26.75
N ALA A 417 7.10 -1.35 -27.23
CA ALA A 417 7.58 -1.07 -28.57
C ALA A 417 6.69 -1.70 -29.64
N LEU A 418 6.33 -3.00 -29.53
CA LEU A 418 5.50 -3.72 -30.50
C LEU A 418 4.15 -4.21 -29.93
N GLY A 419 3.62 -3.58 -28.88
CA GLY A 419 2.44 -4.06 -28.17
C GLY A 419 1.56 -2.96 -27.64
N VAL A 420 1.08 -3.19 -26.41
CA VAL A 420 0.14 -2.29 -25.73
C VAL A 420 0.79 -1.69 -24.49
N GLY A 421 0.83 -0.35 -24.41
CA GLY A 421 1.26 0.39 -23.25
C GLY A 421 0.10 0.97 -22.46
N VAL A 422 0.06 0.72 -21.15
CA VAL A 422 -1.00 1.21 -20.26
C VAL A 422 -0.37 2.03 -19.14
N GLY A 423 -0.80 3.27 -18.99
CA GLY A 423 -0.39 4.13 -17.89
C GLY A 423 -1.07 3.72 -16.56
N GLY A 424 -0.35 3.83 -15.46
CA GLY A 424 -0.87 3.62 -14.11
C GLY A 424 -1.81 4.73 -13.67
N ALA A 425 -2.77 4.43 -12.82
CA ALA A 425 -3.65 5.44 -12.24
C ALA A 425 -2.91 6.33 -11.25
N GLY A 426 -3.30 7.60 -11.15
CA GLY A 426 -2.88 8.48 -10.06
C GLY A 426 -3.51 8.10 -8.74
N GLY A 427 -2.81 8.32 -7.64
CA GLY A 427 -3.30 8.11 -6.27
C GLY A 427 -4.29 9.17 -5.83
N ALA A 428 -5.19 8.84 -4.91
CA ALA A 428 -6.08 9.82 -4.32
C ALA A 428 -5.33 10.79 -3.40
N GLY A 429 -5.78 12.02 -3.33
CA GLY A 429 -5.35 12.99 -2.33
C GLY A 429 -5.86 12.61 -0.93
N GLY A 430 -5.11 12.93 0.11
CA GLY A 430 -5.47 12.66 1.50
C GLY A 430 -6.63 13.54 1.98
N ALA A 431 -7.52 12.98 2.79
CA ALA A 431 -8.55 13.77 3.46
C ALA A 431 -7.96 14.65 4.55
N ALA A 432 -8.60 15.78 4.86
CA ALA A 432 -8.11 16.73 5.84
C ALA A 432 -9.25 17.46 6.59
N THR A 433 -8.87 18.20 7.61
CA THR A 433 -9.80 19.12 8.28
C THR A 433 -9.95 20.42 7.50
N GLU A 434 -8.88 21.02 7.00
CA GLU A 434 -8.95 22.35 6.33
C GLU A 434 -8.81 22.25 4.82
N THR A 435 -7.77 21.60 4.29
CA THR A 435 -7.56 21.51 2.85
C THR A 435 -7.29 20.08 2.42
N GLY A 436 -8.15 19.49 1.62
CA GLY A 436 -7.97 18.15 1.04
C GLY A 436 -6.76 18.10 0.11
N GLY A 437 -6.05 16.99 0.09
CA GLY A 437 -4.90 16.78 -0.78
C GLY A 437 -5.31 16.69 -2.26
N ILE A 438 -4.44 17.11 -3.16
CA ILE A 438 -4.64 17.00 -4.61
C ILE A 438 -4.47 15.55 -5.06
N GLY A 439 -5.34 15.03 -5.94
CA GLY A 439 -5.19 13.73 -6.58
C GLY A 439 -4.01 13.68 -7.54
N GLY A 440 -3.31 12.57 -7.61
CA GLY A 440 -2.20 12.36 -8.52
C GLY A 440 -2.63 12.27 -9.98
N ALA A 441 -1.79 12.69 -10.92
CA ALA A 441 -2.05 12.52 -12.35
C ALA A 441 -1.94 11.03 -12.76
N GLY A 442 -2.69 10.62 -13.77
CA GLY A 442 -2.54 9.33 -14.43
C GLY A 442 -1.29 9.27 -15.31
N GLY A 443 -0.73 8.07 -15.49
CA GLY A 443 0.46 7.83 -16.30
C GLY A 443 0.17 7.76 -17.79
N LEU A 444 1.20 8.03 -18.60
CA LEU A 444 1.17 7.93 -20.05
C LEU A 444 1.14 6.46 -20.53
N GLY A 445 0.30 6.12 -21.50
CA GLY A 445 0.30 4.81 -22.14
C GLY A 445 0.76 4.90 -23.61
N VAL A 446 1.85 4.20 -23.97
CA VAL A 446 2.41 4.23 -25.34
C VAL A 446 2.63 2.82 -25.85
N GLY A 447 2.13 2.53 -27.05
CA GLY A 447 2.36 1.25 -27.70
C GLY A 447 2.15 1.32 -29.20
N LEU A 448 2.79 0.42 -29.95
CA LEU A 448 2.59 0.35 -31.41
C LEU A 448 1.14 -0.03 -31.74
N LEU A 449 0.63 -1.09 -31.08
CA LEU A 449 -0.71 -1.60 -31.32
C LEU A 449 -1.78 -0.86 -30.54
N GLY A 450 -1.43 -0.17 -29.44
CA GLY A 450 -2.37 0.63 -28.67
C GLY A 450 -1.75 1.27 -27.44
N GLY A 451 -2.30 2.38 -27.03
CA GLY A 451 -1.97 3.07 -25.81
C GLY A 451 -3.21 3.37 -24.96
N ALA A 452 -3.13 3.20 -23.65
CA ALA A 452 -4.17 3.64 -22.73
C ALA A 452 -3.55 4.48 -21.61
N GLY A 453 -4.00 5.72 -21.44
CA GLY A 453 -3.59 6.58 -20.35
C GLY A 453 -4.23 6.15 -19.04
N GLY A 454 -3.52 6.29 -17.94
CA GLY A 454 -4.02 6.02 -16.60
C GLY A 454 -5.05 7.06 -16.14
N ALA A 455 -5.99 6.69 -15.30
CA ALA A 455 -6.91 7.64 -14.70
C ALA A 455 -6.21 8.58 -13.72
N GLY A 456 -6.66 9.82 -13.63
CA GLY A 456 -6.28 10.74 -12.55
C GLY A 456 -6.91 10.32 -11.22
N GLY A 457 -6.20 10.51 -10.13
CA GLY A 457 -6.67 10.22 -8.77
C GLY A 457 -7.68 11.25 -8.29
N PRO A 458 -8.65 10.88 -7.44
CA PRO A 458 -9.57 11.86 -6.85
C PRO A 458 -8.84 12.77 -5.86
N GLY A 459 -9.35 13.99 -5.70
CA GLY A 459 -8.95 14.91 -4.65
C GLY A 459 -9.46 14.47 -3.28
N GLY A 460 -8.73 14.81 -2.24
CA GLY A 460 -9.09 14.52 -0.86
C GLY A 460 -10.25 15.42 -0.38
N ALA A 461 -11.12 14.87 0.47
CA ALA A 461 -12.18 15.62 1.10
C ALA A 461 -11.65 16.51 2.23
N ALA A 462 -12.33 17.61 2.52
CA ALA A 462 -12.08 18.46 3.68
C ALA A 462 -13.34 18.62 4.54
N SER A 463 -13.19 18.52 5.87
CA SER A 463 -14.33 18.62 6.79
C SER A 463 -14.68 20.06 7.14
N ALA A 464 -13.78 21.05 6.95
CA ALA A 464 -14.02 22.47 7.23
C ALA A 464 -13.48 23.27 6.07
N GLY A 465 -12.81 23.47 5.32
CA GLY A 465 -12.27 24.38 4.30
C GLY A 465 -12.47 23.86 2.88
N SER A 466 -11.41 23.67 2.12
CA SER A 466 -11.44 23.40 0.69
C SER A 466 -11.10 21.95 0.35
N GLY A 467 -11.87 21.32 -0.53
CA GLY A 467 -11.58 20.03 -1.12
C GLY A 467 -10.38 20.08 -2.06
N GLY A 468 -9.62 18.98 -2.11
CA GLY A 468 -8.50 18.83 -3.03
C GLY A 468 -8.96 18.71 -4.47
N HIS A 469 -8.15 19.18 -5.41
CA HIS A 469 -8.41 19.00 -6.85
C HIS A 469 -8.18 17.55 -7.27
N GLY A 470 -8.98 17.07 -8.24
CA GLY A 470 -8.72 15.80 -8.90
C GLY A 470 -7.48 15.88 -9.81
N GLY A 471 -6.76 14.78 -9.93
CA GLY A 471 -5.61 14.65 -10.82
C GLY A 471 -6.03 14.57 -12.30
N THR A 472 -5.16 14.97 -13.21
CA THR A 472 -5.40 14.82 -14.65
C THR A 472 -5.31 13.35 -15.08
N GLY A 473 -6.11 12.95 -16.08
CA GLY A 473 -5.92 11.68 -16.76
C GLY A 473 -4.62 11.69 -17.57
N GLY A 474 -4.01 10.53 -17.74
CA GLY A 474 -2.81 10.35 -18.54
C GLY A 474 -3.12 10.33 -20.04
N ASP A 475 -2.18 10.79 -20.84
CA ASP A 475 -2.28 10.71 -22.31
C ASP A 475 -2.05 9.30 -22.82
N ALA A 476 -2.45 9.05 -24.06
CA ALA A 476 -2.24 7.78 -24.74
C ALA A 476 -1.78 7.95 -26.19
N LEU A 477 -0.83 7.08 -26.59
CA LEU A 477 -0.35 7.03 -27.96
C LEU A 477 -0.34 5.59 -28.48
N GLY A 478 -1.18 5.30 -29.49
CA GLY A 478 -1.12 4.07 -30.27
C GLY A 478 -0.57 4.36 -31.67
N LEU A 479 0.67 3.96 -31.98
CA LEU A 479 1.29 4.37 -33.26
C LEU A 479 0.52 3.85 -34.49
N ILE A 480 0.14 2.58 -34.50
CA ILE A 480 -0.68 1.97 -35.57
C ILE A 480 -2.11 1.78 -35.11
N GLY A 481 -2.31 1.43 -33.83
CA GLY A 481 -3.59 1.14 -33.22
C GLY A 481 -4.34 2.37 -32.68
N ALA A 482 -5.05 2.17 -31.57
CA ALA A 482 -5.83 3.22 -30.93
C ALA A 482 -5.11 3.78 -29.68
N GLY A 483 -5.25 5.10 -29.46
CA GLY A 483 -4.89 5.77 -28.24
C GLY A 483 -6.14 6.14 -27.43
N ILE A 484 -6.23 5.72 -26.16
CA ILE A 484 -7.35 6.03 -25.27
C ILE A 484 -6.83 6.80 -24.08
N GLY A 485 -7.11 8.11 -24.01
CA GLY A 485 -6.75 8.97 -22.90
C GLY A 485 -7.43 8.56 -21.58
N GLY A 486 -6.74 8.70 -20.48
CA GLY A 486 -7.26 8.42 -19.15
C GLY A 486 -8.29 9.45 -18.69
N VAL A 487 -9.24 9.05 -17.86
CA VAL A 487 -10.23 9.97 -17.27
C VAL A 487 -9.58 10.85 -16.21
N GLY A 488 -10.05 12.09 -16.06
CA GLY A 488 -9.65 12.97 -14.97
C GLY A 488 -10.26 12.53 -13.63
N GLY A 489 -9.55 12.76 -12.55
CA GLY A 489 -10.00 12.48 -11.18
C GLY A 489 -11.10 13.45 -10.73
N VAL A 490 -12.00 13.00 -9.87
CA VAL A 490 -13.04 13.87 -9.27
C VAL A 490 -12.42 14.79 -8.23
N GLY A 491 -12.96 15.99 -8.06
CA GLY A 491 -12.58 16.89 -6.98
C GLY A 491 -13.10 16.42 -5.62
N GLY A 492 -12.39 16.72 -4.55
CA GLY A 492 -12.75 16.38 -3.18
C GLY A 492 -13.94 17.22 -2.69
N ALA A 493 -14.84 16.62 -1.94
CA ALA A 493 -15.93 17.34 -1.27
C ALA A 493 -15.42 18.13 -0.07
N ALA A 494 -16.10 19.24 0.28
CA ALA A 494 -15.70 20.11 1.38
C ALA A 494 -16.89 20.83 2.03
N THR A 495 -16.61 21.61 3.08
CA THR A 495 -17.59 22.51 3.68
C THR A 495 -17.67 23.83 2.91
N ASP A 496 -16.53 24.49 2.65
CA ASP A 496 -16.50 25.82 2.07
C ASP A 496 -16.42 25.79 0.54
N THR A 497 -15.39 25.13 -0.02
CA THR A 497 -15.23 25.05 -1.48
C THR A 497 -14.90 23.65 -1.92
N GLY A 498 -15.68 23.08 -2.85
CA GLY A 498 -15.38 21.80 -3.47
C GLY A 498 -14.11 21.86 -4.34
N GLY A 499 -13.34 20.79 -4.38
CA GLY A 499 -12.17 20.69 -5.25
C GLY A 499 -12.59 20.61 -6.72
N ASN A 500 -11.78 21.16 -7.63
CA ASN A 500 -12.05 21.03 -9.07
C ASN A 500 -11.78 19.60 -9.56
N GLY A 501 -12.53 19.14 -10.55
CA GLY A 501 -12.25 17.92 -11.29
C GLY A 501 -11.00 18.05 -12.16
N GLY A 502 -10.26 16.96 -12.31
CA GLY A 502 -9.09 16.90 -13.19
C GLY A 502 -9.49 16.81 -14.67
N ALA A 503 -8.64 17.30 -15.57
CA ALA A 503 -8.85 17.14 -17.01
C ALA A 503 -8.66 15.68 -17.44
N GLY A 504 -9.37 15.24 -18.47
CA GLY A 504 -9.11 13.98 -19.16
C GLY A 504 -7.83 14.04 -20.00
N GLY A 505 -7.14 12.93 -20.18
CA GLY A 505 -5.96 12.79 -21.02
C GLY A 505 -6.32 12.71 -22.51
N SER A 506 -5.38 13.09 -23.38
CA SER A 506 -5.54 12.99 -24.84
C SER A 506 -5.32 11.56 -25.32
N GLY A 507 -6.08 11.14 -26.35
CA GLY A 507 -5.89 9.88 -27.03
C GLY A 507 -5.44 10.09 -28.47
N THR A 508 -4.29 9.55 -28.84
CA THR A 508 -3.73 9.67 -30.19
C THR A 508 -3.44 8.29 -30.76
N GLY A 509 -3.92 8.01 -31.97
CA GLY A 509 -3.63 6.74 -32.64
C GLY A 509 -3.95 6.78 -34.11
N LEU A 510 -3.19 6.02 -34.94
CA LEU A 510 -3.44 5.98 -36.36
C LEU A 510 -4.86 5.50 -36.71
N LEU A 511 -5.28 4.35 -36.12
CA LEU A 511 -6.63 3.83 -36.31
C LEU A 511 -7.69 4.65 -35.58
N GLY A 512 -7.39 5.12 -34.36
CA GLY A 512 -8.34 5.92 -33.60
C GLY A 512 -7.73 6.58 -32.39
N GLY A 513 -8.25 7.74 -32.03
CA GLY A 513 -7.90 8.46 -30.82
C GLY A 513 -9.14 8.83 -30.03
N VAL A 514 -9.18 8.45 -28.76
CA VAL A 514 -10.29 8.78 -27.87
C VAL A 514 -9.75 9.55 -26.67
N GLY A 515 -10.19 10.78 -26.50
CA GLY A 515 -9.89 11.57 -25.31
C GLY A 515 -10.62 11.04 -24.06
N GLY A 516 -9.98 11.08 -22.92
CA GLY A 516 -10.57 10.74 -21.63
C GLY A 516 -11.58 11.78 -21.17
N ALA A 517 -12.59 11.39 -20.42
CA ALA A 517 -13.52 12.34 -19.82
C ALA A 517 -12.88 13.17 -18.71
N GLY A 518 -13.30 14.41 -18.53
CA GLY A 518 -12.95 15.22 -17.39
C GLY A 518 -13.62 14.72 -16.10
N GLY A 519 -12.97 14.88 -14.97
CA GLY A 519 -13.49 14.55 -13.66
C GLY A 519 -14.55 15.55 -13.18
N HIS A 520 -15.50 15.11 -12.37
CA HIS A 520 -16.48 15.98 -11.74
C HIS A 520 -15.85 16.88 -10.67
N GLY A 521 -16.37 18.05 -10.48
CA GLY A 521 -16.06 18.90 -9.33
C GLY A 521 -16.60 18.31 -8.02
N GLY A 522 -15.94 18.55 -6.93
CA GLY A 522 -16.37 18.15 -5.57
C GLY A 522 -17.51 19.00 -5.06
N GLY A 523 -18.41 18.42 -4.26
CA GLY A 523 -19.49 19.17 -3.61
C GLY A 523 -19.01 20.04 -2.46
N ALA A 524 -19.76 21.13 -2.16
CA ALA A 524 -19.59 21.94 -0.97
C ALA A 524 -20.91 22.03 -0.19
N SER A 525 -20.85 21.94 1.14
CA SER A 525 -22.06 21.96 1.99
C SER A 525 -22.51 23.38 2.38
N VAL A 526 -21.63 24.36 2.39
CA VAL A 526 -21.90 25.75 2.72
C VAL A 526 -21.52 26.71 1.58
N GLY A 527 -20.41 26.46 0.90
CA GLY A 527 -19.89 27.36 -0.13
C GLY A 527 -20.08 26.85 -1.57
N THR A 528 -19.13 27.16 -2.43
CA THR A 528 -19.24 26.85 -3.87
C THR A 528 -18.67 25.43 -4.15
N GLY A 529 -19.40 24.65 -4.98
CA GLY A 529 -18.87 23.41 -5.55
C GLY A 529 -17.62 23.64 -6.40
N GLY A 530 -16.85 22.62 -6.64
CA GLY A 530 -15.70 22.66 -7.54
C GLY A 530 -16.12 22.66 -9.01
N SER A 531 -15.31 23.24 -9.88
CA SER A 531 -15.54 23.21 -11.33
C SER A 531 -15.29 21.81 -11.89
N GLY A 532 -16.02 21.41 -12.93
CA GLY A 532 -15.73 20.19 -13.67
C GLY A 532 -14.45 20.31 -14.51
N GLY A 533 -13.73 19.20 -14.67
CA GLY A 533 -12.54 19.10 -15.52
C GLY A 533 -12.90 19.07 -17.02
N ALA A 534 -12.01 19.56 -17.88
CA ALA A 534 -12.19 19.44 -19.31
C ALA A 534 -11.99 17.98 -19.79
N GLY A 535 -12.70 17.57 -20.85
CA GLY A 535 -12.41 16.34 -21.59
C GLY A 535 -11.13 16.45 -22.40
N GLY A 536 -10.46 15.33 -22.60
CA GLY A 536 -9.23 15.23 -23.41
C GLY A 536 -9.51 15.18 -24.91
N ASP A 537 -8.51 15.51 -25.72
CA ASP A 537 -8.63 15.52 -27.16
C ASP A 537 -8.44 14.11 -27.78
N GLY A 538 -9.05 13.88 -28.96
CA GLY A 538 -8.90 12.63 -29.70
C GLY A 538 -8.37 12.85 -31.11
N PHE A 539 -7.27 12.14 -31.49
CA PHE A 539 -6.62 12.27 -32.79
C PHE A 539 -6.41 10.90 -33.46
N GLY A 540 -6.85 10.71 -34.73
CA GLY A 540 -6.63 9.46 -35.46
C GLY A 540 -7.37 9.40 -36.79
N PHE A 541 -7.47 8.20 -37.37
CA PHE A 541 -8.34 7.97 -38.49
C PHE A 541 -9.81 8.20 -38.10
N VAL A 542 -10.17 7.77 -36.92
CA VAL A 542 -11.39 8.14 -36.20
C VAL A 542 -11.03 8.83 -34.89
N GLY A 543 -11.43 10.08 -34.74
CA GLY A 543 -11.16 10.87 -33.52
C GLY A 543 -12.43 11.05 -32.69
N ALA A 544 -12.34 10.88 -31.35
CA ALA A 544 -13.41 11.20 -30.41
C ALA A 544 -12.86 12.02 -29.24
N GLY A 545 -13.39 13.21 -29.00
CA GLY A 545 -13.08 14.01 -27.81
C GLY A 545 -13.79 13.47 -26.57
N GLY A 546 -13.15 13.53 -25.43
CA GLY A 546 -13.73 13.18 -24.12
C GLY A 546 -14.78 14.22 -23.67
N ASN A 547 -15.77 13.77 -22.92
CA ASN A 547 -16.76 14.69 -22.34
C ASN A 547 -16.15 15.50 -21.19
N GLY A 548 -16.64 16.72 -20.96
CA GLY A 548 -16.33 17.49 -19.75
C GLY A 548 -16.94 16.84 -18.49
N GLY A 549 -16.38 17.14 -17.33
CA GLY A 549 -16.92 16.76 -16.02
C GLY A 549 -17.93 17.78 -15.50
N ASN A 550 -18.99 17.34 -14.82
CA ASN A 550 -19.97 18.23 -14.23
C ASN A 550 -19.35 19.08 -13.10
N ALA A 551 -19.90 20.26 -12.87
CA ALA A 551 -19.61 21.01 -11.66
C ALA A 551 -20.08 20.25 -10.42
N GLY A 552 -19.43 20.51 -9.28
CA GLY A 552 -19.86 20.02 -7.99
C GLY A 552 -21.08 20.80 -7.48
N THR A 553 -21.92 20.13 -6.68
CA THR A 553 -23.04 20.78 -6.00
C THR A 553 -22.53 21.71 -4.91
N GLY A 554 -23.22 22.85 -4.68
CA GLY A 554 -22.89 23.79 -3.62
C GLY A 554 -24.08 24.67 -3.29
N VAL A 555 -24.08 25.27 -2.11
CA VAL A 555 -25.08 26.25 -1.65
C VAL A 555 -24.50 27.67 -1.62
N GLY A 556 -23.38 27.89 -2.27
CA GLY A 556 -22.68 29.17 -2.34
C GLY A 556 -23.42 30.23 -3.13
N VAL A 557 -22.92 31.47 -3.03
CA VAL A 557 -23.46 32.63 -3.76
C VAL A 557 -23.43 32.37 -5.26
N ASN A 558 -22.32 31.85 -5.79
CA ASN A 558 -22.17 31.55 -7.20
C ASN A 558 -22.00 30.02 -7.45
N GLY A 559 -22.53 29.51 -8.54
CA GLY A 559 -22.35 28.16 -8.99
C GLY A 559 -20.98 27.94 -9.67
N ALA A 560 -20.44 26.73 -9.57
CA ALA A 560 -19.21 26.36 -10.23
C ALA A 560 -19.42 26.02 -11.72
N ASN A 561 -18.37 26.14 -12.55
CA ASN A 561 -18.49 25.93 -13.99
C ASN A 561 -18.41 24.43 -14.36
N GLY A 562 -19.19 24.01 -15.32
CA GLY A 562 -19.03 22.70 -15.97
C GLY A 562 -17.77 22.65 -16.84
N GLY A 563 -17.18 21.46 -17.00
CA GLY A 563 -16.02 21.25 -17.85
C GLY A 563 -16.35 21.28 -19.35
N ASN A 564 -15.42 21.75 -20.16
CA ASN A 564 -15.56 21.74 -21.62
C ASN A 564 -15.35 20.31 -22.16
N GLY A 565 -16.02 19.97 -23.26
CA GLY A 565 -15.72 18.78 -24.03
C GLY A 565 -14.41 18.90 -24.80
N GLY A 566 -13.68 17.80 -24.94
CA GLY A 566 -12.45 17.72 -25.74
C GLY A 566 -12.70 17.78 -27.23
N SER A 567 -11.72 18.30 -27.97
CA SER A 567 -11.78 18.37 -29.44
C SER A 567 -11.45 17.02 -30.07
N ALA A 568 -11.92 16.81 -31.29
CA ALA A 568 -11.59 15.63 -32.10
C ALA A 568 -11.04 16.01 -33.45
N THR A 569 -10.01 15.29 -33.90
CA THR A 569 -9.50 15.37 -35.28
C THR A 569 -9.38 13.97 -35.84
N GLY A 570 -10.10 13.69 -36.93
CA GLY A 570 -10.12 12.39 -37.56
C GLY A 570 -9.90 12.50 -39.07
N ALA A 571 -9.04 11.63 -39.65
CA ALA A 571 -8.89 11.62 -41.12
C ALA A 571 -10.19 11.19 -41.82
N LEU A 572 -10.96 10.28 -41.23
CA LEU A 572 -12.25 9.83 -41.75
C LEU A 572 -13.40 10.50 -41.00
N ALA A 573 -13.44 10.33 -39.68
CA ALA A 573 -14.53 10.78 -38.84
C ALA A 573 -14.03 11.42 -37.55
N ALA A 574 -14.71 12.43 -37.08
CA ALA A 574 -14.42 13.09 -35.80
C ALA A 574 -15.70 13.43 -35.04
N VAL A 575 -15.72 13.17 -33.74
CA VAL A 575 -16.80 13.52 -32.81
C VAL A 575 -16.25 14.28 -31.65
N GLY A 576 -16.57 15.54 -31.48
CA GLY A 576 -16.19 16.35 -30.31
C GLY A 576 -16.93 15.90 -29.05
N GLY A 577 -16.26 15.96 -27.94
CA GLY A 577 -16.82 15.63 -26.63
C GLY A 577 -17.91 16.64 -26.19
N ALA A 578 -18.91 16.20 -25.44
CA ALA A 578 -19.91 17.10 -24.89
C ALA A 578 -19.34 17.94 -23.75
N GLY A 579 -19.76 19.19 -23.64
CA GLY A 579 -19.58 19.98 -22.42
C GLY A 579 -20.43 19.45 -21.28
N ALA A 580 -20.15 19.84 -20.05
CA ALA A 580 -20.83 19.38 -18.86
C ALA A 580 -21.55 20.50 -18.11
N ALA A 581 -22.57 20.15 -17.32
CA ALA A 581 -23.43 21.10 -16.65
C ALA A 581 -22.69 21.98 -15.64
N GLY A 582 -23.09 23.26 -15.57
CA GLY A 582 -22.71 24.17 -14.49
C GLY A 582 -23.44 23.82 -13.21
N GLY A 583 -22.87 24.21 -12.07
CA GLY A 583 -23.44 24.02 -10.73
C GLY A 583 -24.45 25.11 -10.38
N ASP A 584 -25.42 24.75 -9.55
CA ASP A 584 -26.44 25.66 -9.05
C ASP A 584 -25.87 26.66 -8.05
N ALA A 585 -26.57 27.76 -7.85
CA ALA A 585 -26.28 28.82 -6.88
C ALA A 585 -27.49 29.12 -5.99
N THR A 586 -27.28 29.69 -4.80
CA THR A 586 -28.39 30.12 -3.93
C THR A 586 -28.83 31.55 -4.21
N SER A 587 -27.92 32.52 -4.32
CA SER A 587 -28.28 33.94 -4.41
C SER A 587 -27.55 34.72 -5.50
N GLY A 588 -26.48 34.22 -6.06
CA GLY A 588 -25.70 34.90 -7.09
C GLY A 588 -26.00 34.40 -8.50
N THR A 589 -24.97 34.07 -9.24
CA THR A 589 -25.09 33.53 -10.60
C THR A 589 -24.83 32.01 -10.61
N GLY A 590 -25.70 31.25 -11.28
CA GLY A 590 -25.44 29.86 -11.62
C GLY A 590 -24.13 29.71 -12.41
N GLY A 591 -23.47 28.58 -12.28
CA GLY A 591 -22.22 28.29 -12.99
C GLY A 591 -22.43 28.18 -14.51
N PHE A 592 -21.40 28.50 -15.29
CA PHE A 592 -21.45 28.35 -16.73
C PHE A 592 -21.50 26.86 -17.13
N GLY A 593 -22.35 26.53 -18.13
CA GLY A 593 -22.26 25.24 -18.80
C GLY A 593 -20.98 25.13 -19.64
N GLY A 594 -20.39 23.96 -19.69
CA GLY A 594 -19.19 23.68 -20.48
C GLY A 594 -19.48 23.75 -21.98
N ALA A 595 -18.51 24.25 -22.75
CA ALA A 595 -18.57 24.24 -24.22
C ALA A 595 -18.44 22.82 -24.77
N GLY A 596 -19.10 22.49 -25.86
CA GLY A 596 -18.84 21.27 -26.63
C GLY A 596 -17.51 21.35 -27.37
N GLY A 597 -16.83 20.24 -27.52
CA GLY A 597 -15.56 20.12 -28.24
C GLY A 597 -15.75 20.29 -29.76
N SER A 598 -14.77 20.89 -30.44
CA SER A 598 -14.78 21.00 -31.91
C SER A 598 -14.43 19.66 -32.53
N ALA A 599 -14.94 19.42 -33.76
CA ALA A 599 -14.63 18.24 -34.54
C ALA A 599 -14.14 18.62 -35.94
N ARG A 600 -13.10 17.90 -36.43
CA ARG A 600 -12.56 18.06 -37.77
C ARG A 600 -12.39 16.67 -38.41
N GLY A 601 -13.23 16.33 -39.42
CA GLY A 601 -13.19 15.06 -40.13
C GLY A 601 -13.41 15.30 -41.62
N LEU A 602 -12.79 14.45 -42.49
CA LEU A 602 -12.91 14.60 -43.93
C LEU A 602 -14.30 14.16 -44.43
N ILE A 603 -14.83 13.06 -43.93
CA ILE A 603 -16.13 12.50 -44.35
C ILE A 603 -17.23 12.86 -43.35
N PHE A 604 -16.95 12.75 -42.06
CA PHE A 604 -17.90 13.01 -40.99
C PHE A 604 -17.28 13.83 -39.91
N ALA A 605 -17.91 14.92 -39.47
CA ALA A 605 -17.50 15.71 -38.32
C ALA A 605 -18.75 16.15 -37.54
N LEU A 606 -18.80 15.83 -36.27
CA LEU A 606 -19.86 16.21 -35.34
C LEU A 606 -19.26 16.93 -34.13
N GLY A 607 -19.52 18.25 -34.02
CA GLY A 607 -19.15 19.02 -32.84
C GLY A 607 -19.91 18.52 -31.60
N GLY A 608 -19.29 18.56 -30.47
CA GLY A 608 -19.88 18.18 -29.17
C GLY A 608 -21.01 19.15 -28.78
N ALA A 609 -22.01 18.65 -28.06
CA ALA A 609 -23.04 19.50 -27.49
C ALA A 609 -22.48 20.39 -26.36
N GLY A 610 -22.86 21.65 -26.32
CA GLY A 610 -22.67 22.49 -25.12
C GLY A 610 -23.69 22.10 -24.04
N ALA A 611 -23.36 22.30 -22.79
CA ALA A 611 -24.22 21.95 -21.68
C ALA A 611 -24.97 23.15 -21.09
N ALA A 612 -26.00 22.87 -20.29
CA ALA A 612 -26.73 23.89 -19.56
C ALA A 612 -25.87 24.56 -18.47
N GLY A 613 -26.09 25.83 -18.22
CA GLY A 613 -25.61 26.48 -17.00
C GLY A 613 -26.43 26.01 -15.80
N GLY A 614 -25.93 26.25 -14.62
CA GLY A 614 -26.62 25.99 -13.35
C GLY A 614 -27.74 26.99 -13.07
N ASP A 615 -28.72 26.59 -12.28
CA ASP A 615 -29.81 27.45 -11.81
C ASP A 615 -29.39 28.28 -10.60
N ALA A 616 -30.12 29.37 -10.30
CA ALA A 616 -29.96 30.15 -9.09
C ALA A 616 -31.33 30.34 -8.41
N SER A 617 -31.40 30.07 -7.08
CA SER A 617 -32.66 30.13 -6.35
C SER A 617 -33.21 31.55 -6.25
N THR A 618 -32.37 32.57 -6.03
CA THR A 618 -32.74 33.99 -5.94
C THR A 618 -31.92 34.91 -6.83
N GLY A 619 -31.03 34.35 -7.67
CA GLY A 619 -30.13 35.07 -8.56
C GLY A 619 -30.40 34.88 -10.03
N VAL A 620 -29.34 34.92 -10.83
CA VAL A 620 -29.41 34.74 -12.30
C VAL A 620 -28.83 33.35 -12.65
N GLY A 621 -29.59 32.55 -13.43
CA GLY A 621 -29.08 31.28 -13.95
C GLY A 621 -27.84 31.47 -14.80
N GLY A 622 -26.92 30.52 -14.72
CA GLY A 622 -25.70 30.53 -15.50
C GLY A 622 -25.97 30.33 -17.01
N PRO A 623 -25.18 30.95 -17.90
CA PRO A 623 -25.34 30.75 -19.32
C PRO A 623 -24.93 29.34 -19.73
N GLY A 624 -25.64 28.75 -20.69
CA GLY A 624 -25.25 27.49 -21.30
C GLY A 624 -23.97 27.64 -22.14
N GLY A 625 -23.18 26.58 -22.20
CA GLY A 625 -21.97 26.50 -23.01
C GLY A 625 -22.33 26.47 -24.52
N PRO A 626 -21.49 27.04 -25.40
CA PRO A 626 -21.66 26.92 -26.86
C PRO A 626 -21.43 25.48 -27.32
N GLY A 627 -22.17 25.06 -28.37
CA GLY A 627 -21.86 23.83 -29.07
C GLY A 627 -20.52 23.90 -29.79
N GLY A 628 -19.86 22.76 -29.93
CA GLY A 628 -18.59 22.63 -30.66
C GLY A 628 -18.77 22.90 -32.17
N THR A 629 -17.73 23.47 -32.79
CA THR A 629 -17.73 23.73 -34.24
C THR A 629 -17.35 22.47 -35.02
N ALA A 630 -18.02 22.24 -36.14
CA ALA A 630 -17.59 21.30 -37.14
C ALA A 630 -17.42 22.07 -38.47
N PRO A 631 -16.27 21.99 -39.18
CA PRO A 631 -16.16 22.60 -40.49
C PRO A 631 -17.17 21.93 -41.44
N PRO A 632 -17.72 22.68 -42.43
CA PRO A 632 -18.59 22.07 -43.46
C PRO A 632 -17.79 21.00 -44.20
N ALA A 633 -18.39 19.81 -44.37
CA ALA A 633 -17.83 18.77 -45.24
C ALA A 633 -17.56 19.38 -46.62
N ALA A 634 -16.42 18.99 -47.24
CA ALA A 634 -16.15 19.38 -48.63
C ALA A 634 -17.38 19.07 -49.50
N PRO A 635 -17.73 19.90 -50.51
CA PRO A 635 -19.01 19.82 -51.19
C PRO A 635 -19.12 18.57 -52.08
N SER A 636 -19.57 17.50 -51.48
CA SER A 636 -20.13 16.33 -52.17
C SER A 636 -21.59 16.22 -51.75
N GLY A 637 -22.47 17.00 -52.33
CA GLY A 637 -23.91 16.78 -52.49
C GLY A 637 -24.76 16.29 -51.29
N SER A 638 -24.38 16.47 -50.05
CA SER A 638 -25.13 16.02 -48.86
C SER A 638 -25.43 17.21 -47.90
N PRO A 639 -26.59 17.26 -47.25
CA PRO A 639 -26.93 18.39 -46.37
C PRO A 639 -25.96 18.46 -45.19
N SER A 640 -25.45 19.67 -44.91
CA SER A 640 -24.58 19.96 -43.78
C SER A 640 -25.20 19.49 -42.45
N PRO A 641 -24.45 18.77 -41.61
CA PRO A 641 -24.95 18.46 -40.26
C PRO A 641 -25.09 19.74 -39.45
N SER A 642 -26.32 20.02 -39.07
CA SER A 642 -26.66 21.15 -38.19
C SER A 642 -25.87 21.06 -36.86
N ALA A 643 -25.20 22.13 -36.50
CA ALA A 643 -24.68 22.28 -35.15
C ALA A 643 -25.82 22.05 -34.14
N VAL A 644 -25.67 21.10 -33.24
CA VAL A 644 -26.62 20.90 -32.16
C VAL A 644 -26.57 22.15 -31.27
N ARG A 645 -27.53 23.03 -31.46
CA ARG A 645 -27.67 24.21 -30.61
C ARG A 645 -27.92 23.76 -29.16
N ALA A 646 -27.12 24.26 -28.23
CA ALA A 646 -27.44 24.21 -26.83
C ALA A 646 -28.86 24.79 -26.64
N ARG A 647 -29.73 24.06 -25.96
CA ARG A 647 -30.97 24.65 -25.47
C ARG A 647 -30.59 25.81 -24.54
N ARG A 648 -30.95 27.02 -24.91
CA ARG A 648 -30.96 28.13 -23.95
C ARG A 648 -31.79 27.66 -22.78
N ALA A 649 -31.26 27.75 -21.56
CA ALA A 649 -32.10 27.71 -20.37
C ALA A 649 -33.19 28.75 -20.55
N ALA A 650 -34.44 28.35 -20.53
CA ALA A 650 -35.54 29.29 -20.50
C ALA A 650 -35.37 30.15 -19.24
N PRO A 651 -35.60 31.47 -19.32
CA PRO A 651 -35.63 32.27 -18.12
C PRO A 651 -36.66 31.65 -17.19
N ALA A 652 -36.31 31.43 -15.92
CA ALA A 652 -37.22 30.91 -14.90
C ALA A 652 -38.45 31.79 -14.89
N LEU A 653 -39.61 31.24 -15.26
CA LEU A 653 -40.89 31.89 -15.04
C LEU A 653 -40.99 32.08 -13.53
N ALA A 654 -41.07 33.35 -13.11
CA ALA A 654 -41.35 33.70 -11.73
C ALA A 654 -42.56 32.90 -11.24
N ALA A 655 -42.37 32.11 -10.18
CA ALA A 655 -43.45 31.38 -9.55
C ALA A 655 -44.56 32.37 -9.12
N PRO A 656 -45.84 32.04 -9.33
CA PRO A 656 -46.92 32.90 -8.82
C PRO A 656 -46.84 32.93 -7.28
N PRO A 657 -47.25 34.08 -6.66
CA PRO A 657 -47.17 34.23 -5.21
C PRO A 657 -48.01 33.12 -4.54
N ALA A 658 -47.45 32.48 -3.52
CA ALA A 658 -48.09 31.45 -2.73
C ALA A 658 -49.36 31.98 -2.06
N GLU A 659 -50.48 31.31 -2.30
CA GLU A 659 -51.70 31.52 -1.50
C GLU A 659 -51.44 31.12 -0.03
N PRO A 660 -52.07 31.83 0.95
CA PRO A 660 -51.82 31.54 2.36
C PRO A 660 -52.38 30.18 2.76
N ALA A 661 -51.56 29.39 3.41
CA ALA A 661 -51.90 28.08 3.94
C ALA A 661 -53.03 28.16 4.95
N VAL A 662 -54.14 27.48 4.66
CA VAL A 662 -55.19 27.19 5.61
C VAL A 662 -54.72 26.07 6.53
N THR A 663 -54.57 26.38 7.82
CA THR A 663 -54.31 25.46 8.89
C THR A 663 -55.46 24.46 9.02
N ALA A 664 -55.22 23.15 8.86
CA ALA A 664 -56.06 22.09 9.34
C ALA A 664 -55.29 21.23 10.34
N SER A 665 -55.78 21.35 11.57
CA SER A 665 -55.31 20.58 12.74
C SER A 665 -55.71 19.11 12.71
N SER A 666 -54.88 18.31 13.28
CA SER A 666 -55.12 17.07 14.04
C SER A 666 -55.84 15.88 13.39
N ARG A 667 -55.13 14.74 13.34
CA ARG A 667 -55.47 13.56 14.18
C ARG A 667 -54.40 12.49 14.08
N ALA A 668 -53.92 12.13 15.25
CA ALA A 668 -53.20 10.90 15.53
C ALA A 668 -54.11 9.69 15.35
N LEU A 669 -53.53 8.57 14.95
CA LEU A 669 -53.88 7.22 15.44
C LEU A 669 -52.83 6.18 14.98
N LEU A 670 -52.16 5.66 15.96
CA LEU A 670 -51.65 4.30 16.21
C LEU A 670 -52.01 3.21 15.18
N SER A 671 -51.05 2.38 14.79
CA SER A 671 -50.83 0.99 15.24
C SER A 671 -49.78 0.27 14.40
N SER A 672 -48.79 -0.19 15.08
CA SER A 672 -48.23 -1.55 15.19
C SER A 672 -48.27 -2.47 13.95
N ALA A 673 -47.13 -2.83 13.43
CA ALA A 673 -46.55 -4.18 13.43
C ALA A 673 -45.07 -4.06 13.01
#